data_909f880f05720a1739db3ae21ea3b707
#
_entry.id   909f880f05720a1739db3ae21ea3b707
#
_cell.length_a   1.000
_cell.length_b   1.000
_cell.length_c   1.000
_cell.angle_alpha   90.00
_cell.angle_beta   90.00
_cell.angle_gamma   90.00
#
_symmetry.space_group_name_H-M   'P 1'
#
loop_
_entity.id
_entity.type
_entity.pdbx_description
1 polymer ?
#
loop_
_entity_poly.entity_id
_entity_poly.type
_entity_poly.pdbx_seq_one_letter_code
_entity_poly.pdbx_strand_id
1 'polypeptide(L)'
;MKYKFLFSLLFSLILGGMVATQAVADDYACQVNTLIGTKGTGLTSGYLYPGATYPYGMVQFTPSYFSKRSGFVINQLSGGGCEHMGNFPTFPVKGKLKMSPDNILNYRINISEEKGHAGYYEAMVQEDIKAKLTVTERTGMASYEYPADQQYGTIIIGGGISATPIEQAAIVITAPNKCEGYAEGGNFCGLRTPYKVYFVAEFDTDALETGTWKREELMPNTTFAEGEYSGVYFTFDVNKKKNIQYKIGVSYVSVENARENLKAENTEWDFQKIQNQAEAKWNHYLGMIEVEGTNPDRTTQFYTHLYRSFIHPNVCSDVNGEYMGADFRVHKSRSKHYTSFSNWDTYRTQIQLLSMLDPEVASDIVISHQLFAEQSGGSFPRWVMANIETGVMQGDPTPILIANAYAFGARNYDPKPIFKIMRKGAEEPGSKSQDVETRPGLKQYLDKGYYNASIQLEYTSADFAIGQFALHAVGDEFASWRYFHFARSWKNLYNPDTGWLQSRNPDGSWKSLGEDFRESTYKNYFWMVPYDIVGLVEIIGGKEKAEKRLDEFFTRLDAGYNDAWFASGNEPSFHIPWIYNWIGRPYKTQEIINRVLNEQYSSKIDGLPGNDDLGTMGAWYVFACIGLYPEIPGVGGFTINTPIFSSVKVHLKKGDIVIKGGSEKDIYIKSMKLNGKSHESTWIDWDQLNSGATIEYSTSGKPDMKWGAKIVPPSF
;
A
#
# COMPACT_ATOMS: atom_id res chain seq x y z
N MET A 1 28.71 34.16 -85.26
CA MET A 1 28.49 32.69 -85.31
C MET A 1 28.52 32.14 -83.88
N LYS A 2 27.50 31.48 -83.53
CA LYS A 2 27.12 31.07 -82.17
C LYS A 2 27.87 29.82 -81.75
N TYR A 3 28.35 29.80 -80.49
CA TYR A 3 28.56 28.57 -79.79
C TYR A 3 27.98 28.69 -78.38
N LYS A 4 27.01 27.80 -78.11
CA LYS A 4 26.39 27.57 -76.78
C LYS A 4 27.29 26.61 -75.97
N PHE A 5 27.63 26.99 -74.73
CA PHE A 5 28.18 26.09 -73.73
C PHE A 5 27.07 25.67 -72.78
N LEU A 6 26.80 24.37 -72.67
CA LEU A 6 25.96 23.75 -71.68
C LEU A 6 26.81 23.48 -70.41
N PHE A 7 26.44 24.07 -69.31
CA PHE A 7 26.94 23.64 -67.99
C PHE A 7 25.93 22.72 -67.36
N SER A 8 26.38 21.45 -67.12
CA SER A 8 25.65 20.45 -66.38
C SER A 8 25.99 20.56 -64.88
N LEU A 9 25.02 20.99 -64.05
CA LEU A 9 25.15 20.95 -62.58
C LEU A 9 24.69 19.59 -62.10
N LEU A 10 25.63 18.77 -61.59
CA LEU A 10 25.32 17.63 -60.77
C LEU A 10 24.94 18.11 -59.35
N PHE A 11 23.67 17.97 -58.98
CA PHE A 11 23.19 18.10 -57.61
C PHE A 11 23.32 16.71 -56.94
N SER A 12 24.32 16.53 -56.05
CA SER A 12 24.42 15.39 -55.18
C SER A 12 23.47 15.60 -54.01
N LEU A 13 22.32 14.92 -54.00
CA LEU A 13 21.47 14.79 -52.82
C LEU A 13 22.17 13.86 -51.78
N ILE A 14 22.72 14.46 -50.75
CA ILE A 14 23.07 13.75 -49.52
C ILE A 14 21.76 13.60 -48.73
N LEU A 15 21.12 12.42 -48.81
CA LEU A 15 20.13 11.99 -47.86
C LEU A 15 20.86 11.65 -46.57
N GLY A 16 20.95 12.61 -45.65
CA GLY A 16 21.27 12.37 -44.27
C GLY A 16 20.07 11.65 -43.62
N GLY A 17 20.14 10.34 -43.49
CA GLY A 17 19.23 9.57 -42.68
C GLY A 17 19.41 9.99 -41.22
N MET A 18 18.49 10.82 -40.68
CA MET A 18 18.30 10.93 -39.27
C MET A 18 17.84 9.54 -38.78
N VAL A 19 18.78 8.76 -38.27
CA VAL A 19 18.45 7.67 -37.36
C VAL A 19 17.91 8.36 -36.11
N ALA A 20 16.59 8.44 -36.00
CA ALA A 20 15.97 8.71 -34.73
C ALA A 20 16.39 7.56 -33.78
N THR A 21 17.35 7.83 -32.94
CA THR A 21 17.55 7.00 -31.74
C THR A 21 16.25 7.11 -30.96
N GLN A 22 15.38 6.09 -31.05
CA GLN A 22 14.35 5.89 -30.04
C GLN A 22 15.10 5.83 -28.72
N ALA A 23 14.89 6.83 -27.86
CA ALA A 23 15.28 6.73 -26.46
C ALA A 23 14.63 5.44 -25.96
N VAL A 24 15.44 4.50 -25.54
CA VAL A 24 14.95 3.32 -24.83
C VAL A 24 14.28 3.92 -23.58
N ALA A 25 12.97 3.78 -23.48
CA ALA A 25 12.26 4.20 -22.28
C ALA A 25 12.85 3.43 -21.10
N ASP A 26 13.16 4.14 -20.03
CA ASP A 26 13.71 3.51 -18.83
C ASP A 26 12.75 2.43 -18.34
N ASP A 27 13.26 1.23 -18.13
CA ASP A 27 12.48 0.07 -17.70
C ASP A 27 12.49 -0.03 -16.16
N TYR A 28 11.70 0.82 -15.52
CA TYR A 28 11.56 0.84 -14.06
C TYR A 28 10.87 -0.41 -13.52
N ALA A 29 9.98 -1.04 -14.28
CA ALA A 29 9.29 -2.27 -13.90
C ALA A 29 10.27 -3.40 -13.62
N CYS A 30 11.30 -3.56 -14.44
CA CYS A 30 12.35 -4.56 -14.28
C CYS A 30 13.35 -4.24 -13.15
N GLN A 31 13.36 -3.01 -12.61
CA GLN A 31 14.16 -2.66 -11.42
C GLN A 31 13.51 -3.12 -10.11
N VAL A 32 12.23 -3.46 -10.13
CA VAL A 32 11.49 -3.97 -8.97
C VAL A 32 11.87 -5.42 -8.72
N ASN A 33 12.16 -5.76 -7.46
CA ASN A 33 12.32 -7.13 -7.00
C ASN A 33 11.19 -7.48 -6.02
N THR A 34 10.14 -8.14 -6.52
CA THR A 34 8.96 -8.46 -5.71
C THR A 34 9.22 -9.47 -4.59
N LEU A 35 10.39 -10.12 -4.59
CA LEU A 35 10.77 -11.10 -3.54
C LEU A 35 11.26 -10.44 -2.25
N ILE A 36 11.67 -9.16 -2.27
CA ILE A 36 12.10 -8.45 -1.05
C ILE A 36 10.96 -8.45 -0.03
N GLY A 37 11.21 -8.90 1.21
CA GLY A 37 10.24 -8.91 2.30
C GLY A 37 9.18 -10.02 2.24
N THR A 38 9.30 -10.99 1.31
CA THR A 38 8.36 -12.12 1.20
C THR A 38 8.66 -13.25 2.19
N LYS A 39 9.81 -13.22 2.84
CA LYS A 39 10.20 -14.19 3.88
C LYS A 39 10.81 -13.42 5.05
N GLY A 40 10.59 -13.95 6.23
CA GLY A 40 11.08 -13.37 7.47
C GLY A 40 10.45 -14.11 8.65
N THR A 41 10.75 -13.67 9.86
CA THR A 41 10.19 -14.23 11.09
C THR A 41 9.75 -13.11 12.03
N GLY A 42 8.63 -13.31 12.73
CA GLY A 42 8.09 -12.29 13.62
C GLY A 42 7.78 -10.99 12.89
N LEU A 43 8.22 -9.86 13.43
CA LEU A 43 7.98 -8.54 12.84
C LEU A 43 8.63 -8.35 11.48
N THR A 44 9.76 -9.03 11.20
CA THR A 44 10.48 -8.92 9.92
C THR A 44 9.85 -9.73 8.80
N SER A 45 8.67 -10.33 9.00
CA SER A 45 8.07 -11.17 7.97
C SER A 45 7.55 -10.39 6.76
N GLY A 46 7.30 -9.09 6.90
CA GLY A 46 6.79 -8.20 5.85
C GLY A 46 5.38 -8.53 5.35
N TYR A 47 4.94 -9.78 5.46
CA TYR A 47 3.67 -10.33 4.97
C TYR A 47 3.39 -9.99 3.50
N LEU A 48 4.43 -9.99 2.68
CA LEU A 48 4.40 -9.65 1.27
C LEU A 48 4.33 -10.90 0.38
N TYR A 49 3.78 -10.73 -0.78
CA TYR A 49 3.72 -11.76 -1.82
C TYR A 49 4.52 -11.34 -3.06
N PRO A 50 5.12 -12.29 -3.81
CA PRO A 50 5.98 -11.99 -4.96
C PRO A 50 5.23 -11.92 -6.30
N GLY A 51 3.93 -12.21 -6.35
CA GLY A 51 3.19 -12.40 -7.58
C GLY A 51 2.96 -11.14 -8.40
N ALA A 52 2.33 -11.33 -9.56
CA ALA A 52 2.00 -10.25 -10.47
C ALA A 52 0.86 -9.38 -9.92
N THR A 53 1.03 -8.05 -9.98
CA THR A 53 0.01 -7.06 -9.65
C THR A 53 -0.09 -6.00 -10.73
N TYR A 54 -1.22 -5.29 -10.76
CA TYR A 54 -1.43 -4.07 -11.54
C TYR A 54 -1.55 -2.88 -10.58
N PRO A 55 -1.13 -1.65 -10.95
CA PRO A 55 -1.32 -0.50 -10.06
C PRO A 55 -2.79 -0.37 -9.64
N TYR A 56 -3.03 -0.43 -8.33
CA TYR A 56 -4.38 -0.42 -7.73
C TYR A 56 -5.31 -1.56 -8.22
N GLY A 57 -4.78 -2.63 -8.81
CA GLY A 57 -5.57 -3.68 -9.44
C GLY A 57 -6.45 -4.46 -8.46
N MET A 58 -7.61 -4.91 -8.96
CA MET A 58 -8.50 -5.82 -8.24
C MET A 58 -7.85 -7.19 -8.02
N VAL A 59 -6.97 -7.61 -8.94
CA VAL A 59 -6.33 -8.93 -8.93
C VAL A 59 -4.86 -8.84 -8.52
N GLN A 60 -4.49 -9.68 -7.56
CA GLN A 60 -3.12 -9.99 -7.17
C GLN A 60 -2.87 -11.47 -7.46
N PHE A 61 -2.31 -11.79 -8.63
CA PHE A 61 -2.10 -13.18 -9.03
C PHE A 61 -0.75 -13.68 -8.52
N THR A 62 -0.78 -14.41 -7.41
CA THR A 62 0.40 -14.67 -6.58
C THR A 62 0.35 -16.03 -5.90
N PRO A 63 1.51 -16.64 -5.58
CA PRO A 63 1.55 -17.69 -4.57
C PRO A 63 0.90 -17.20 -3.28
N SER A 64 0.09 -18.04 -2.65
CA SER A 64 -0.53 -17.71 -1.36
C SER A 64 0.53 -17.60 -0.26
N TYR A 65 0.54 -16.46 0.45
CA TYR A 65 1.44 -16.26 1.58
C TYR A 65 0.99 -17.04 2.82
N PHE A 66 -0.30 -16.96 3.16
CA PHE A 66 -0.84 -17.52 4.41
C PHE A 66 -1.33 -18.95 4.29
N SER A 67 -1.67 -19.42 3.11
CA SER A 67 -2.30 -20.72 2.95
C SER A 67 -1.29 -21.84 3.04
N LYS A 68 -1.52 -22.77 3.96
CA LYS A 68 -0.88 -24.10 3.93
C LYS A 68 -1.33 -24.93 2.71
N ARG A 69 -2.41 -24.51 2.07
CA ARG A 69 -3.00 -25.07 0.86
C ARG A 69 -2.53 -24.25 -0.32
N SER A 70 -1.34 -24.58 -0.77
CA SER A 70 -0.59 -23.83 -1.74
C SER A 70 -1.31 -23.78 -3.09
N GLY A 71 -1.22 -22.66 -3.75
CA GLY A 71 -1.70 -22.40 -5.09
C GLY A 71 -1.44 -20.96 -5.46
N PHE A 72 -1.72 -20.61 -6.71
CA PHE A 72 -1.71 -19.23 -7.17
C PHE A 72 -3.10 -18.65 -6.95
N VAL A 73 -3.22 -17.71 -6.04
CA VAL A 73 -4.49 -17.07 -5.64
C VAL A 73 -4.69 -15.77 -6.38
N ILE A 74 -5.92 -15.24 -6.39
CA ILE A 74 -6.28 -14.05 -7.18
C ILE A 74 -6.46 -12.78 -6.36
N ASN A 75 -6.46 -12.88 -5.04
CA ASN A 75 -6.60 -11.73 -4.14
C ASN A 75 -5.83 -11.96 -2.85
N GLN A 76 -5.05 -10.97 -2.46
CA GLN A 76 -4.31 -10.93 -1.20
C GLN A 76 -3.90 -9.48 -0.89
N LEU A 77 -3.85 -9.11 0.39
CA LEU A 77 -3.41 -7.78 0.80
C LEU A 77 -1.88 -7.77 1.00
N SER A 78 -1.21 -6.75 0.49
CA SER A 78 0.24 -6.60 0.60
C SER A 78 0.61 -6.08 1.98
N GLY A 79 1.23 -6.93 2.79
CA GLY A 79 1.68 -6.56 4.13
C GLY A 79 0.61 -6.63 5.22
N GLY A 80 -0.58 -7.14 4.96
CA GLY A 80 -1.58 -7.36 6.00
C GLY A 80 -1.14 -8.48 6.96
N GLY A 81 -1.01 -8.18 8.26
CA GLY A 81 -0.39 -9.06 9.25
C GLY A 81 -1.21 -10.26 9.72
N CYS A 82 -2.42 -10.49 9.20
CA CYS A 82 -3.29 -11.60 9.56
C CYS A 82 -3.69 -12.40 8.33
N GLU A 83 -4.10 -13.67 8.53
CA GLU A 83 -4.64 -14.48 7.43
C GLU A 83 -5.88 -13.82 6.82
N HIS A 84 -5.95 -13.79 5.49
CA HIS A 84 -7.05 -13.17 4.74
C HIS A 84 -7.12 -13.67 3.30
N MET A 85 -8.28 -13.50 2.66
CA MET A 85 -8.48 -13.69 1.22
C MET A 85 -7.85 -15.00 0.68
N GLY A 86 -7.10 -14.95 -0.42
CA GLY A 86 -6.48 -16.12 -1.01
C GLY A 86 -7.48 -17.02 -1.73
N ASN A 87 -8.46 -16.44 -2.42
CA ASN A 87 -9.51 -17.16 -3.10
C ASN A 87 -9.01 -17.82 -4.40
N PHE A 88 -9.69 -18.89 -4.77
CA PHE A 88 -9.57 -19.65 -6.01
C PHE A 88 -8.12 -20.08 -6.33
N PRO A 89 -7.43 -20.74 -5.39
CA PRO A 89 -6.08 -21.21 -5.65
C PRO A 89 -6.06 -22.14 -6.85
N THR A 90 -5.18 -21.84 -7.81
CA THR A 90 -4.92 -22.66 -8.98
C THR A 90 -3.50 -23.18 -8.96
N PHE A 91 -3.31 -24.41 -9.42
CA PHE A 91 -1.96 -24.90 -9.65
C PHE A 91 -1.89 -26.08 -10.64
N PRO A 92 -0.80 -26.18 -11.39
CA PRO A 92 -0.57 -27.29 -12.29
C PRO A 92 0.01 -28.49 -11.54
N VAL A 93 -0.39 -29.71 -11.95
CA VAL A 93 0.21 -30.96 -11.51
C VAL A 93 0.53 -31.87 -12.70
N LYS A 94 1.59 -32.69 -12.55
CA LYS A 94 1.96 -33.71 -13.55
C LYS A 94 0.97 -34.88 -13.58
N GLY A 95 0.60 -35.33 -14.76
CA GLY A 95 -0.28 -36.50 -14.95
C GLY A 95 -1.77 -36.24 -14.68
N LYS A 96 -2.51 -37.33 -14.57
CA LYS A 96 -3.93 -37.35 -14.22
C LYS A 96 -4.09 -37.48 -12.70
N LEU A 97 -5.15 -36.88 -12.16
CA LEU A 97 -5.46 -37.05 -10.74
C LEU A 97 -5.87 -38.48 -10.42
N LYS A 98 -5.31 -39.05 -9.35
CA LYS A 98 -5.63 -40.36 -8.82
C LYS A 98 -6.36 -40.30 -7.49
N MET A 99 -6.37 -39.16 -6.85
CA MET A 99 -6.99 -38.87 -5.55
C MET A 99 -7.51 -37.44 -5.52
N SER A 100 -8.31 -37.11 -4.53
CA SER A 100 -8.82 -35.77 -4.35
C SER A 100 -7.71 -34.72 -4.22
N PRO A 101 -7.84 -33.57 -4.88
CA PRO A 101 -6.95 -32.43 -4.68
C PRO A 101 -6.87 -31.92 -3.24
N ASP A 102 -7.85 -32.19 -2.39
CA ASP A 102 -7.77 -31.80 -0.96
C ASP A 102 -6.56 -32.45 -0.29
N ASN A 103 -6.25 -33.70 -0.64
CA ASN A 103 -5.01 -34.35 -0.22
C ASN A 103 -3.77 -33.75 -0.86
N ILE A 104 -3.88 -33.26 -2.10
CA ILE A 104 -2.77 -32.58 -2.81
C ILE A 104 -2.58 -31.17 -2.27
N LEU A 105 -3.66 -30.45 -1.95
CA LEU A 105 -3.61 -29.12 -1.39
C LEU A 105 -3.01 -29.09 0.03
N ASN A 106 -3.01 -30.22 0.72
CA ASN A 106 -2.28 -30.40 1.96
C ASN A 106 -0.78 -30.65 1.72
N TYR A 107 -0.37 -31.03 0.52
CA TYR A 107 1.04 -31.01 0.13
C TYR A 107 1.46 -29.57 -0.09
N ARG A 108 2.57 -29.18 0.47
CA ARG A 108 3.24 -27.94 0.08
C ARG A 108 3.58 -28.07 -1.41
N ILE A 109 3.02 -27.20 -2.24
CA ILE A 109 3.52 -27.06 -3.60
C ILE A 109 4.96 -26.61 -3.46
N ASN A 110 5.86 -27.42 -3.98
CA ASN A 110 7.27 -27.07 -4.01
C ASN A 110 7.45 -26.02 -5.13
N ILE A 111 7.47 -24.74 -4.72
CA ILE A 111 7.80 -23.61 -5.60
C ILE A 111 9.27 -23.31 -5.43
N SER A 112 10.00 -23.23 -6.51
CA SER A 112 11.43 -22.93 -6.56
C SER A 112 11.76 -22.00 -7.74
N GLU A 113 12.99 -21.49 -7.76
CA GLU A 113 13.49 -20.59 -8.80
C GLU A 113 12.59 -19.38 -9.06
N GLU A 114 12.04 -18.85 -7.98
CA GLU A 114 11.13 -17.70 -8.03
C GLU A 114 11.83 -16.44 -8.56
N LYS A 115 11.16 -15.74 -9.49
CA LYS A 115 11.52 -14.41 -9.98
C LYS A 115 10.26 -13.58 -10.13
N GLY A 116 10.35 -12.30 -9.81
CA GLY A 116 9.24 -11.39 -9.97
C GLY A 116 9.69 -9.94 -10.11
N HIS A 117 9.00 -9.22 -10.97
CA HIS A 117 9.10 -7.79 -11.12
C HIS A 117 7.70 -7.18 -11.29
N ALA A 118 7.59 -5.89 -11.40
CA ALA A 118 6.29 -5.24 -11.46
C ALA A 118 5.45 -5.74 -12.67
N GLY A 119 4.31 -6.37 -12.39
CA GLY A 119 3.40 -6.93 -13.40
C GLY A 119 3.67 -8.36 -13.84
N TYR A 120 4.71 -9.00 -13.31
CA TYR A 120 5.13 -10.33 -13.73
C TYR A 120 5.69 -11.18 -12.57
N TYR A 121 5.43 -12.49 -12.66
CA TYR A 121 6.03 -13.49 -11.78
C TYR A 121 6.28 -14.80 -12.53
N GLU A 122 7.39 -15.47 -12.24
CA GLU A 122 7.66 -16.84 -12.70
C GLU A 122 8.28 -17.71 -11.61
N ALA A 123 8.00 -19.01 -11.69
CA ALA A 123 8.59 -20.02 -10.80
C ALA A 123 8.56 -21.40 -11.41
N MET A 124 9.34 -22.33 -10.84
CA MET A 124 9.22 -23.76 -11.08
C MET A 124 8.27 -24.37 -10.04
N VAL A 125 7.27 -25.12 -10.51
CA VAL A 125 6.29 -25.85 -9.70
C VAL A 125 6.52 -27.35 -9.86
N GLN A 126 6.48 -28.11 -8.77
CA GLN A 126 6.76 -29.56 -8.80
C GLN A 126 8.09 -29.90 -9.52
N GLU A 127 9.10 -29.05 -9.29
CA GLU A 127 10.48 -29.15 -9.80
C GLU A 127 10.67 -28.73 -11.27
N ASP A 128 9.70 -29.01 -12.18
CA ASP A 128 9.90 -28.90 -13.62
C ASP A 128 8.71 -28.37 -14.44
N ILE A 129 7.61 -27.98 -13.79
CA ILE A 129 6.54 -27.22 -14.48
C ILE A 129 6.86 -25.73 -14.35
N LYS A 130 7.12 -25.05 -15.46
CA LYS A 130 7.35 -23.62 -15.46
C LYS A 130 6.01 -22.86 -15.42
N ALA A 131 5.77 -22.13 -14.35
CA ALA A 131 4.62 -21.28 -14.19
C ALA A 131 5.02 -19.82 -14.41
N LYS A 132 4.24 -19.08 -15.22
CA LYS A 132 4.33 -17.63 -15.41
C LYS A 132 2.99 -17.00 -15.13
N LEU A 133 2.99 -15.87 -14.43
CA LEU A 133 1.78 -15.13 -14.07
C LEU A 133 1.91 -13.66 -14.50
N THR A 134 0.81 -13.10 -15.00
CA THR A 134 0.64 -11.67 -15.26
C THR A 134 -0.80 -11.25 -15.05
N VAL A 135 -1.08 -9.95 -15.06
CA VAL A 135 -2.40 -9.40 -14.71
C VAL A 135 -2.78 -8.22 -15.59
N THR A 136 -4.08 -7.96 -15.64
CA THR A 136 -4.66 -6.65 -15.93
C THR A 136 -5.27 -6.07 -14.64
N GLU A 137 -6.04 -5.00 -14.73
CA GLU A 137 -6.65 -4.39 -13.55
C GLU A 137 -7.64 -5.34 -12.83
N ARG A 138 -8.39 -6.19 -13.59
CA ARG A 138 -9.45 -7.09 -13.06
C ARG A 138 -9.29 -8.54 -13.48
N THR A 139 -8.21 -8.87 -14.16
CA THR A 139 -8.00 -10.24 -14.64
C THR A 139 -6.60 -10.74 -14.39
N GLY A 140 -6.47 -12.06 -14.26
CA GLY A 140 -5.18 -12.75 -14.22
C GLY A 140 -4.98 -13.61 -15.46
N MET A 141 -3.71 -13.80 -15.86
CA MET A 141 -3.32 -14.75 -16.89
C MET A 141 -2.11 -15.57 -16.45
N ALA A 142 -2.20 -16.89 -16.60
CA ALA A 142 -1.12 -17.81 -16.33
C ALA A 142 -0.70 -18.58 -17.58
N SER A 143 0.53 -19.02 -17.61
CA SER A 143 1.10 -19.93 -18.61
C SER A 143 1.85 -21.02 -17.88
N TYR A 144 1.43 -22.27 -18.05
CA TYR A 144 2.01 -23.46 -17.43
C TYR A 144 2.67 -24.33 -18.51
N GLU A 145 3.99 -24.40 -18.49
CA GLU A 145 4.77 -25.20 -19.44
C GLU A 145 5.20 -26.50 -18.76
N TYR A 146 4.68 -27.61 -19.28
CA TYR A 146 4.97 -28.97 -18.79
C TYR A 146 6.24 -29.55 -19.42
N PRO A 147 6.98 -30.42 -18.69
CA PRO A 147 8.18 -31.04 -19.21
C PRO A 147 7.89 -31.98 -20.39
N ALA A 148 8.95 -32.25 -21.19
CA ALA A 148 8.82 -32.91 -22.48
C ALA A 148 8.38 -34.37 -22.38
N ASP A 149 8.64 -35.03 -21.28
CA ASP A 149 8.35 -36.44 -21.00
C ASP A 149 6.94 -36.69 -20.42
N GLN A 150 6.21 -35.63 -20.14
CA GLN A 150 4.82 -35.73 -19.62
C GLN A 150 3.82 -35.88 -20.77
N GLN A 151 2.96 -36.88 -20.65
CA GLN A 151 1.84 -37.08 -21.56
C GLN A 151 0.61 -36.25 -21.12
N TYR A 152 0.34 -36.20 -19.84
CA TYR A 152 -0.80 -35.51 -19.27
C TYR A 152 -0.37 -34.47 -18.24
N GLY A 153 -1.07 -33.36 -18.22
CA GLY A 153 -0.98 -32.34 -17.21
C GLY A 153 -2.36 -31.93 -16.71
N THR A 154 -2.52 -31.74 -15.42
CA THR A 154 -3.80 -31.36 -14.83
C THR A 154 -3.67 -29.99 -14.17
N ILE A 155 -4.66 -29.11 -14.36
CA ILE A 155 -4.79 -27.84 -13.64
C ILE A 155 -5.99 -27.93 -12.71
N ILE A 156 -5.74 -27.58 -11.46
CA ILE A 156 -6.72 -27.62 -10.36
C ILE A 156 -7.13 -26.20 -10.03
N ILE A 157 -8.45 -25.99 -9.80
CA ILE A 157 -9.01 -24.70 -9.32
C ILE A 157 -9.86 -24.97 -8.09
N GLY A 158 -9.45 -24.40 -6.95
CA GLY A 158 -10.15 -24.53 -5.69
C GLY A 158 -11.29 -23.51 -5.55
N GLY A 159 -12.52 -23.89 -5.90
CA GLY A 159 -13.67 -23.01 -5.79
C GLY A 159 -14.05 -22.67 -4.34
N GLY A 160 -14.08 -23.67 -3.47
CA GLY A 160 -14.36 -23.55 -2.04
C GLY A 160 -13.11 -23.55 -1.17
N ILE A 161 -12.03 -22.87 -1.60
CA ILE A 161 -10.76 -22.79 -0.88
C ILE A 161 -10.29 -21.34 -0.83
N SER A 162 -9.86 -20.90 0.37
CA SER A 162 -9.18 -19.65 0.60
C SER A 162 -8.25 -19.76 1.82
N ALA A 163 -7.55 -18.70 2.17
CA ALA A 163 -6.71 -18.66 3.37
C ALA A 163 -7.54 -18.69 4.67
N THR A 164 -8.79 -18.29 4.62
CA THR A 164 -9.71 -18.21 5.75
C THR A 164 -10.97 -19.05 5.49
N PRO A 165 -11.81 -19.36 6.49
CA PRO A 165 -12.99 -20.20 6.31
C PRO A 165 -13.94 -19.68 5.22
N ILE A 166 -14.47 -20.60 4.43
CA ILE A 166 -15.51 -20.38 3.42
C ILE A 166 -16.86 -20.78 4.01
N GLU A 167 -17.83 -19.88 3.92
CA GLU A 167 -19.21 -20.12 4.37
C GLU A 167 -20.07 -20.74 3.26
N GLN A 168 -19.91 -20.22 2.03
CA GLN A 168 -20.58 -20.71 0.84
C GLN A 168 -19.63 -20.65 -0.36
N ALA A 169 -19.72 -21.64 -1.23
CA ALA A 169 -19.05 -21.63 -2.52
C ALA A 169 -19.81 -22.50 -3.51
N ALA A 170 -19.75 -22.16 -4.78
CA ALA A 170 -20.20 -23.02 -5.86
C ALA A 170 -19.31 -22.80 -7.08
N ILE A 171 -18.99 -23.88 -7.78
CA ILE A 171 -18.22 -23.86 -9.02
C ILE A 171 -18.83 -24.80 -10.03
N VAL A 172 -18.94 -24.36 -11.27
CA VAL A 172 -19.49 -25.14 -12.37
C VAL A 172 -18.58 -25.13 -13.58
N ILE A 173 -18.34 -26.30 -14.16
CA ILE A 173 -17.69 -26.48 -15.46
C ILE A 173 -18.74 -26.23 -16.53
N THR A 174 -18.61 -25.18 -17.33
CA THR A 174 -19.56 -24.76 -18.35
C THR A 174 -19.19 -25.23 -19.76
N ALA A 175 -17.92 -25.59 -19.97
CA ALA A 175 -17.37 -26.16 -21.20
C ALA A 175 -16.11 -26.96 -20.93
N PRO A 176 -15.60 -27.77 -21.86
CA PRO A 176 -14.35 -28.52 -21.66
C PRO A 176 -13.14 -27.67 -21.31
N ASN A 177 -13.21 -26.35 -21.53
CA ASN A 177 -12.15 -25.39 -21.27
C ASN A 177 -12.62 -24.21 -20.42
N LYS A 178 -13.77 -24.28 -19.71
CA LYS A 178 -14.33 -23.18 -18.96
C LYS A 178 -14.98 -23.60 -17.67
N CYS A 179 -14.82 -22.76 -16.64
CA CYS A 179 -15.58 -22.84 -15.40
C CYS A 179 -15.86 -21.45 -14.84
N GLU A 180 -16.84 -21.39 -13.96
CA GLU A 180 -17.22 -20.16 -13.27
C GLU A 180 -17.79 -20.48 -11.89
N GLY A 181 -17.81 -19.49 -11.00
CA GLY A 181 -18.31 -19.72 -9.66
C GLY A 181 -18.15 -18.53 -8.73
N TYR A 182 -18.38 -18.80 -7.46
CA TYR A 182 -18.21 -17.81 -6.39
C TYR A 182 -17.75 -18.48 -5.10
N ALA A 183 -17.21 -17.65 -4.21
CA ALA A 183 -16.98 -17.98 -2.81
C ALA A 183 -17.45 -16.83 -1.93
N GLU A 184 -18.04 -17.18 -0.79
CA GLU A 184 -18.45 -16.25 0.26
C GLU A 184 -17.89 -16.71 1.59
N GLY A 185 -17.29 -15.79 2.36
CA GLY A 185 -16.66 -16.07 3.63
C GLY A 185 -15.58 -15.04 3.91
N GLY A 186 -14.80 -15.28 4.91
CA GLY A 186 -13.69 -14.43 5.26
C GLY A 186 -13.55 -14.19 6.75
N ASN A 187 -12.31 -14.02 7.14
CA ASN A 187 -11.90 -13.65 8.49
C ASN A 187 -10.68 -12.73 8.38
N PHE A 188 -10.57 -11.75 9.26
CA PHE A 188 -9.38 -10.92 9.37
C PHE A 188 -9.06 -10.67 10.85
N CYS A 189 -7.86 -11.04 11.29
CA CYS A 189 -7.41 -10.92 12.68
C CYS A 189 -8.40 -11.53 13.73
N GLY A 190 -9.01 -12.66 13.38
CA GLY A 190 -9.98 -13.33 14.24
C GLY A 190 -11.41 -12.77 14.18
N LEU A 191 -11.65 -11.74 13.38
CA LEU A 191 -12.97 -11.14 13.18
C LEU A 191 -13.59 -11.66 11.89
N ARG A 192 -14.86 -12.09 11.96
CA ARG A 192 -15.62 -12.53 10.79
C ARG A 192 -15.84 -11.35 9.85
N THR A 193 -15.35 -11.47 8.62
CA THR A 193 -15.42 -10.44 7.58
C THR A 193 -15.93 -11.07 6.28
N PRO A 194 -17.24 -11.45 6.20
CA PRO A 194 -17.80 -12.17 5.07
C PRO A 194 -17.96 -11.25 3.88
N TYR A 195 -17.17 -11.49 2.85
CA TYR A 195 -17.32 -10.88 1.53
C TYR A 195 -17.61 -11.97 0.50
N LYS A 196 -18.16 -11.57 -0.65
CA LYS A 196 -18.44 -12.47 -1.76
C LYS A 196 -17.60 -12.06 -2.96
N VAL A 197 -16.97 -13.06 -3.59
CA VAL A 197 -16.15 -12.87 -4.78
C VAL A 197 -16.55 -13.89 -5.84
N TYR A 198 -16.63 -13.45 -7.09
CA TYR A 198 -17.04 -14.23 -8.25
C TYR A 198 -15.89 -14.31 -9.25
N PHE A 199 -15.87 -15.40 -10.02
CA PHE A 199 -14.88 -15.57 -11.08
C PHE A 199 -15.45 -16.28 -12.30
N VAL A 200 -14.78 -16.04 -13.44
CA VAL A 200 -14.90 -16.82 -14.68
C VAL A 200 -13.50 -17.18 -15.12
N ALA A 201 -13.28 -18.44 -15.47
CA ALA A 201 -11.99 -18.97 -15.88
C ALA A 201 -12.07 -19.69 -17.22
N GLU A 202 -11.05 -19.50 -18.05
CA GLU A 202 -10.94 -20.10 -19.38
C GLU A 202 -9.53 -20.65 -19.64
N PHE A 203 -9.45 -21.73 -20.42
CA PHE A 203 -8.21 -22.28 -20.94
C PHE A 203 -8.14 -22.12 -22.47
N ASP A 204 -6.93 -22.02 -23.01
CA ASP A 204 -6.66 -21.84 -24.43
C ASP A 204 -6.79 -23.15 -25.27
N THR A 205 -7.23 -24.23 -24.64
CA THR A 205 -7.46 -25.53 -25.26
C THR A 205 -8.46 -26.35 -24.42
N ASP A 206 -9.19 -27.26 -25.09
CA ASP A 206 -10.10 -28.16 -24.41
C ASP A 206 -9.37 -29.22 -23.61
N ALA A 207 -9.85 -29.51 -22.42
CA ALA A 207 -9.38 -30.60 -21.59
C ALA A 207 -9.86 -31.96 -22.16
N LEU A 208 -9.05 -33.01 -21.99
CA LEU A 208 -9.43 -34.39 -22.28
C LEU A 208 -10.38 -34.95 -21.23
N GLU A 209 -10.18 -34.58 -19.98
CA GLU A 209 -10.94 -35.04 -18.84
C GLU A 209 -11.19 -33.85 -17.91
N THR A 210 -12.39 -33.79 -17.39
CA THR A 210 -12.77 -32.82 -16.36
C THR A 210 -13.51 -33.53 -15.24
N GLY A 211 -13.54 -32.90 -14.09
CA GLY A 211 -14.31 -33.37 -12.95
C GLY A 211 -14.22 -32.40 -11.78
N THR A 212 -14.86 -32.82 -10.72
CA THR A 212 -14.91 -32.02 -9.47
C THR A 212 -14.35 -32.83 -8.31
N TRP A 213 -14.17 -32.17 -7.18
CA TRP A 213 -13.94 -32.86 -5.92
C TRP A 213 -14.63 -32.12 -4.77
N LYS A 214 -14.85 -32.85 -3.70
CA LYS A 214 -15.26 -32.29 -2.42
C LYS A 214 -14.58 -33.09 -1.29
N ARG A 215 -13.79 -32.39 -0.47
CA ARG A 215 -13.00 -33.06 0.58
C ARG A 215 -12.15 -34.20 0.01
N GLU A 216 -12.28 -35.39 0.54
CA GLU A 216 -11.51 -36.57 0.11
C GLU A 216 -12.07 -37.25 -1.15
N GLU A 217 -13.25 -36.85 -1.63
CA GLU A 217 -13.92 -37.48 -2.76
C GLU A 217 -13.55 -36.82 -4.08
N LEU A 218 -12.96 -37.60 -4.99
CA LEU A 218 -12.73 -37.21 -6.38
C LEU A 218 -13.90 -37.71 -7.25
N MET A 219 -14.51 -36.81 -8.01
CA MET A 219 -15.70 -37.08 -8.83
C MET A 219 -15.42 -36.82 -10.32
N PRO A 220 -14.87 -37.79 -11.06
CA PRO A 220 -14.68 -37.67 -12.51
C PRO A 220 -15.96 -37.46 -13.29
N ASN A 221 -15.90 -36.68 -14.37
CA ASN A 221 -17.01 -36.37 -15.27
C ASN A 221 -18.19 -35.64 -14.61
N THR A 222 -18.07 -35.15 -13.42
CA THR A 222 -19.03 -34.22 -12.81
C THR A 222 -18.67 -32.78 -13.15
N THR A 223 -19.68 -31.91 -13.20
CA THR A 223 -19.51 -30.53 -13.64
C THR A 223 -19.83 -29.50 -12.55
N PHE A 224 -20.29 -29.94 -11.37
CA PHE A 224 -20.68 -29.05 -10.28
C PHE A 224 -20.12 -29.50 -8.96
N ALA A 225 -19.58 -28.53 -8.20
CA ALA A 225 -19.18 -28.74 -6.80
C ALA A 225 -19.58 -27.52 -5.96
N GLU A 226 -19.84 -27.74 -4.68
CA GLU A 226 -20.24 -26.69 -3.75
C GLU A 226 -19.67 -26.87 -2.35
N GLY A 227 -19.61 -25.75 -1.60
CA GLY A 227 -19.18 -25.71 -0.20
C GLY A 227 -17.66 -25.68 -0.03
N GLU A 228 -17.25 -25.67 1.23
CA GLU A 228 -15.85 -25.62 1.63
C GLU A 228 -15.11 -26.90 1.18
N TYR A 229 -13.82 -26.77 0.84
CA TYR A 229 -12.95 -27.84 0.35
C TYR A 229 -13.46 -28.51 -0.93
N SER A 230 -13.92 -27.69 -1.88
CA SER A 230 -14.40 -28.14 -3.18
C SER A 230 -13.72 -27.40 -4.33
N GLY A 231 -13.80 -27.98 -5.53
CA GLY A 231 -13.31 -27.34 -6.73
C GLY A 231 -13.44 -28.21 -7.98
N VAL A 232 -12.74 -27.81 -9.04
CA VAL A 232 -12.74 -28.46 -10.35
C VAL A 232 -11.33 -28.73 -10.82
N TYR A 233 -11.19 -29.71 -11.72
CA TYR A 233 -9.92 -30.00 -12.39
C TYR A 233 -10.11 -30.20 -13.89
N PHE A 234 -9.05 -29.88 -14.65
CA PHE A 234 -8.98 -30.01 -16.10
C PHE A 234 -7.66 -30.74 -16.45
N THR A 235 -7.77 -31.89 -17.11
CA THR A 235 -6.62 -32.68 -17.56
C THR A 235 -6.42 -32.54 -19.06
N PHE A 236 -5.22 -32.20 -19.48
CA PHE A 236 -4.83 -31.91 -20.85
C PHE A 236 -3.85 -32.95 -21.40
N ASP A 237 -3.84 -33.14 -22.72
CA ASP A 237 -2.81 -33.86 -23.46
C ASP A 237 -1.63 -32.92 -23.74
N VAL A 238 -0.67 -32.89 -22.81
CA VAL A 238 0.46 -31.97 -22.91
C VAL A 238 1.55 -32.43 -23.92
N ASN A 239 1.43 -33.63 -24.48
CA ASN A 239 2.22 -34.02 -25.66
C ASN A 239 1.79 -33.22 -26.90
N LYS A 240 0.48 -32.94 -27.04
CA LYS A 240 -0.02 -32.14 -28.16
C LYS A 240 0.23 -30.66 -27.96
N LYS A 241 0.12 -30.17 -26.72
CA LYS A 241 0.30 -28.77 -26.37
C LYS A 241 0.94 -28.66 -25.00
N LYS A 242 2.27 -28.43 -24.94
CA LYS A 242 3.05 -28.37 -23.68
C LYS A 242 2.73 -27.18 -22.81
N ASN A 243 2.38 -26.06 -23.44
CA ASN A 243 2.07 -24.82 -22.73
C ASN A 243 0.57 -24.61 -22.70
N ILE A 244 -0.02 -24.72 -21.53
CA ILE A 244 -1.44 -24.46 -21.28
C ILE A 244 -1.58 -23.06 -20.70
N GLN A 245 -2.35 -22.20 -21.39
CA GLN A 245 -2.64 -20.87 -20.89
C GLN A 245 -4.01 -20.86 -20.19
N TYR A 246 -4.08 -20.07 -19.14
CA TYR A 246 -5.23 -19.92 -18.25
C TYR A 246 -5.51 -18.43 -18.02
N LYS A 247 -6.79 -18.07 -18.09
CA LYS A 247 -7.29 -16.71 -17.78
C LYS A 247 -8.33 -16.78 -16.70
N ILE A 248 -8.35 -15.78 -15.83
CA ILE A 248 -9.39 -15.61 -14.81
C ILE A 248 -9.82 -14.15 -14.74
N GLY A 249 -11.13 -13.92 -14.85
CA GLY A 249 -11.76 -12.63 -14.58
C GLY A 249 -12.45 -12.66 -13.22
N VAL A 250 -12.43 -11.57 -12.49
CA VAL A 250 -12.90 -11.46 -11.11
C VAL A 250 -13.89 -10.32 -10.97
N SER A 251 -14.87 -10.47 -10.07
CA SER A 251 -15.79 -9.40 -9.65
C SER A 251 -16.23 -9.62 -8.20
N TYR A 252 -16.53 -8.54 -7.49
CA TYR A 252 -17.20 -8.60 -6.18
C TYR A 252 -18.74 -8.44 -6.31
N VAL A 253 -19.28 -8.39 -7.54
CA VAL A 253 -20.71 -8.15 -7.82
C VAL A 253 -21.40 -9.41 -8.32
N SER A 254 -20.91 -10.00 -9.43
CA SER A 254 -21.55 -11.16 -10.06
C SER A 254 -20.60 -11.93 -10.99
N VAL A 255 -21.02 -13.16 -11.37
CA VAL A 255 -20.34 -13.96 -12.42
C VAL A 255 -20.41 -13.25 -13.77
N GLU A 256 -21.53 -12.58 -14.07
CA GLU A 256 -21.73 -11.82 -15.30
C GLU A 256 -20.71 -10.69 -15.40
N ASN A 257 -20.50 -9.94 -14.32
CA ASN A 257 -19.52 -8.87 -14.25
C ASN A 257 -18.10 -9.41 -14.37
N ALA A 258 -17.78 -10.54 -13.73
CA ALA A 258 -16.47 -11.20 -13.89
C ALA A 258 -16.21 -11.59 -15.37
N ARG A 259 -17.26 -12.03 -16.10
CA ARG A 259 -17.18 -12.34 -17.52
C ARG A 259 -17.01 -11.09 -18.37
N GLU A 260 -17.68 -9.98 -18.03
CA GLU A 260 -17.50 -8.69 -18.70
C GLU A 260 -16.08 -8.15 -18.49
N ASN A 261 -15.55 -8.21 -17.27
CA ASN A 261 -14.16 -7.83 -16.96
C ASN A 261 -13.16 -8.63 -17.79
N LEU A 262 -13.30 -9.95 -17.84
CA LEU A 262 -12.44 -10.82 -18.63
C LEU A 262 -12.49 -10.49 -20.12
N LYS A 263 -13.70 -10.28 -20.65
CA LYS A 263 -13.92 -9.95 -22.05
C LYS A 263 -13.44 -8.56 -22.43
N ALA A 264 -13.45 -7.61 -21.50
CA ALA A 264 -12.99 -6.25 -21.77
C ALA A 264 -11.46 -6.11 -21.73
N GLU A 265 -10.81 -6.82 -20.80
CA GLU A 265 -9.40 -6.58 -20.50
C GLU A 265 -8.43 -7.64 -21.04
N ASN A 266 -8.91 -8.89 -21.26
CA ASN A 266 -8.03 -10.01 -21.59
C ASN A 266 -8.65 -10.90 -22.69
N THR A 267 -8.77 -10.35 -23.89
CA THR A 267 -9.47 -11.02 -25.01
C THR A 267 -8.62 -12.05 -25.73
N GLU A 268 -7.30 -11.86 -25.81
CA GLU A 268 -6.41 -12.64 -26.65
C GLU A 268 -5.59 -13.64 -25.83
N TRP A 269 -5.20 -14.76 -26.44
CA TRP A 269 -4.28 -15.76 -25.88
C TRP A 269 -2.83 -15.39 -26.19
N ASP A 270 -2.43 -14.19 -25.78
CA ASP A 270 -1.07 -13.65 -25.93
C ASP A 270 -0.56 -13.18 -24.57
N PHE A 271 0.09 -14.10 -23.84
CA PHE A 271 0.65 -13.83 -22.52
C PHE A 271 1.62 -12.64 -22.53
N GLN A 272 2.50 -12.58 -23.55
CA GLN A 272 3.50 -11.52 -23.64
C GLN A 272 2.87 -10.15 -23.84
N LYS A 273 1.78 -10.06 -24.60
CA LYS A 273 1.05 -8.81 -24.81
C LYS A 273 0.47 -8.30 -23.48
N ILE A 274 -0.16 -9.18 -22.69
CA ILE A 274 -0.72 -8.81 -21.37
C ILE A 274 0.39 -8.39 -20.41
N GLN A 275 1.50 -9.14 -20.35
CA GLN A 275 2.67 -8.79 -19.56
C GLN A 275 3.20 -7.40 -19.93
N ASN A 276 3.42 -7.12 -21.23
CA ASN A 276 3.91 -5.82 -21.69
C ASN A 276 2.95 -4.67 -21.33
N GLN A 277 1.64 -4.91 -21.31
CA GLN A 277 0.65 -3.91 -20.88
C GLN A 277 0.75 -3.61 -19.37
N ALA A 278 0.92 -4.64 -18.55
CA ALA A 278 1.12 -4.49 -17.11
C ALA A 278 2.43 -3.74 -16.81
N GLU A 279 3.54 -4.15 -17.46
CA GLU A 279 4.85 -3.50 -17.31
C GLU A 279 4.81 -2.02 -17.77
N ALA A 280 4.17 -1.73 -18.89
CA ALA A 280 4.02 -0.35 -19.37
C ALA A 280 3.24 0.53 -18.39
N LYS A 281 2.19 -0.03 -17.75
CA LYS A 281 1.44 0.69 -16.72
C LYS A 281 2.27 0.92 -15.47
N TRP A 282 3.07 -0.06 -15.05
CA TRP A 282 4.02 0.09 -13.94
C TRP A 282 5.12 1.10 -14.25
N ASN A 283 5.69 1.07 -15.46
CA ASN A 283 6.70 2.05 -15.89
C ASN A 283 6.17 3.49 -15.83
N HIS A 284 4.88 3.69 -16.12
CA HIS A 284 4.24 4.99 -15.96
C HIS A 284 4.23 5.44 -14.47
N TYR A 285 3.81 4.59 -13.53
CA TYR A 285 3.73 4.97 -12.12
C TYR A 285 5.11 5.06 -11.46
N LEU A 286 6.02 4.14 -11.75
CA LEU A 286 7.36 4.14 -11.19
C LEU A 286 8.21 5.29 -11.73
N GLY A 287 8.02 5.65 -13.01
CA GLY A 287 8.67 6.80 -13.63
C GLY A 287 8.17 8.16 -13.13
N MET A 288 7.16 8.21 -12.25
CA MET A 288 6.79 9.46 -11.58
C MET A 288 7.86 9.96 -10.63
N ILE A 289 8.79 9.08 -10.18
CA ILE A 289 9.97 9.47 -9.41
C ILE A 289 11.20 8.82 -10.02
N GLU A 290 12.07 9.63 -10.61
CA GLU A 290 13.35 9.20 -11.15
C GLU A 290 14.46 9.45 -10.12
N VAL A 291 15.34 8.45 -9.92
CA VAL A 291 16.46 8.55 -9.00
C VAL A 291 17.78 8.21 -9.68
N GLU A 292 18.83 8.94 -9.37
CA GLU A 292 20.20 8.67 -9.80
C GLU A 292 21.09 8.40 -8.58
N GLY A 293 21.70 7.20 -8.57
CA GLY A 293 22.62 6.78 -7.51
C GLY A 293 23.64 5.79 -8.04
N THR A 294 24.71 5.57 -7.27
CA THR A 294 25.80 4.65 -7.65
C THR A 294 25.61 3.24 -7.08
N ASN A 295 24.61 3.04 -6.25
CA ASN A 295 24.33 1.78 -5.57
C ASN A 295 23.10 1.09 -6.18
N PRO A 296 23.29 0.04 -7.02
CA PRO A 296 22.17 -0.66 -7.65
C PRO A 296 21.17 -1.28 -6.65
N ASP A 297 21.67 -1.76 -5.50
CA ASP A 297 20.80 -2.34 -4.46
C ASP A 297 19.85 -1.29 -3.88
N ARG A 298 20.31 -0.04 -3.72
CA ARG A 298 19.46 1.08 -3.28
C ARG A 298 18.39 1.43 -4.31
N THR A 299 18.77 1.43 -5.57
CA THR A 299 17.83 1.68 -6.67
C THR A 299 16.75 0.60 -6.73
N THR A 300 17.14 -0.67 -6.62
CA THR A 300 16.20 -1.79 -6.55
C THR A 300 15.28 -1.69 -5.33
N GLN A 301 15.81 -1.39 -4.15
CA GLN A 301 14.99 -1.18 -2.95
C GLN A 301 14.02 -0.02 -3.15
N PHE A 302 14.48 1.12 -3.69
CA PHE A 302 13.66 2.31 -3.92
C PHE A 302 12.47 2.01 -4.83
N TYR A 303 12.71 1.44 -6.01
CA TYR A 303 11.62 1.12 -6.93
C TYR A 303 10.72 -0.01 -6.42
N THR A 304 11.24 -0.95 -5.65
CA THR A 304 10.42 -1.98 -5.00
C THR A 304 9.47 -1.38 -3.95
N HIS A 305 9.95 -0.44 -3.14
CA HIS A 305 9.11 0.25 -2.15
C HIS A 305 8.11 1.22 -2.79
N LEU A 306 8.52 1.92 -3.85
CA LEU A 306 7.62 2.75 -4.65
C LEU A 306 6.52 1.90 -5.31
N TYR A 307 6.87 0.75 -5.89
CA TYR A 307 5.91 -0.23 -6.43
C TYR A 307 4.86 -0.63 -5.38
N ARG A 308 5.28 -0.97 -4.17
CA ARG A 308 4.36 -1.38 -3.11
C ARG A 308 3.39 -0.27 -2.72
N SER A 309 3.83 0.97 -2.75
CA SER A 309 2.97 2.11 -2.43
C SER A 309 1.79 2.28 -3.39
N PHE A 310 1.85 1.67 -4.59
CA PHE A 310 0.80 1.73 -5.62
C PHE A 310 0.00 0.43 -5.78
N ILE A 311 0.26 -0.62 -5.00
CA ILE A 311 -0.54 -1.85 -5.07
C ILE A 311 -1.94 -1.61 -4.50
N HIS A 312 -2.02 -0.87 -3.40
CA HIS A 312 -3.26 -0.55 -2.69
C HIS A 312 -3.50 0.96 -2.63
N PRO A 313 -4.78 1.38 -2.36
CA PRO A 313 -6.01 0.59 -2.29
C PRO A 313 -6.41 -0.02 -3.63
N ASN A 314 -7.26 -1.06 -3.62
CA ASN A 314 -7.61 -1.79 -4.83
C ASN A 314 -8.91 -1.28 -5.46
N VAL A 315 -8.95 -1.21 -6.77
CA VAL A 315 -10.21 -1.06 -7.52
C VAL A 315 -11.12 -2.24 -7.20
N CYS A 316 -12.36 -1.98 -6.84
CA CYS A 316 -13.40 -2.99 -6.65
C CYS A 316 -14.63 -2.78 -7.53
N SER A 317 -14.67 -1.70 -8.30
CA SER A 317 -15.69 -1.53 -9.34
C SER A 317 -15.32 -2.28 -10.62
N ASP A 318 -16.32 -2.89 -11.23
CA ASP A 318 -16.20 -3.60 -12.50
C ASP A 318 -16.10 -2.62 -13.69
N VAL A 319 -15.81 -3.13 -14.89
CA VAL A 319 -15.66 -2.29 -16.11
C VAL A 319 -16.93 -1.50 -16.45
N ASN A 320 -18.11 -1.99 -16.04
CA ASN A 320 -19.38 -1.30 -16.20
C ASN A 320 -19.66 -0.25 -15.11
N GLY A 321 -18.75 -0.10 -14.12
CA GLY A 321 -18.84 0.83 -12.99
C GLY A 321 -19.62 0.31 -11.78
N GLU A 322 -20.10 -0.91 -11.80
CA GLU A 322 -20.79 -1.53 -10.66
C GLU A 322 -19.81 -1.98 -9.57
N TYR A 323 -20.24 -1.89 -8.30
CA TYR A 323 -19.51 -2.36 -7.15
C TYR A 323 -20.45 -2.78 -6.02
N MET A 324 -19.97 -3.65 -5.13
CA MET A 324 -20.70 -4.03 -3.93
C MET A 324 -20.50 -2.99 -2.84
N GLY A 325 -21.58 -2.34 -2.40
CA GLY A 325 -21.54 -1.32 -1.35
C GLY A 325 -21.42 -1.90 0.06
N ALA A 326 -21.10 -1.02 1.01
CA ALA A 326 -21.04 -1.37 2.43
C ALA A 326 -22.42 -1.75 3.03
N ASP A 327 -23.51 -1.45 2.34
CA ASP A 327 -24.89 -1.85 2.64
C ASP A 327 -25.28 -3.21 2.00
N PHE A 328 -24.32 -3.92 1.42
CA PHE A 328 -24.51 -5.20 0.71
C PHE A 328 -25.44 -5.09 -0.50
N ARG A 329 -25.51 -3.91 -1.13
CA ARG A 329 -26.26 -3.67 -2.37
C ARG A 329 -25.30 -3.32 -3.50
N VAL A 330 -25.72 -3.63 -4.71
CA VAL A 330 -24.99 -3.22 -5.91
C VAL A 330 -25.24 -1.74 -6.17
N HIS A 331 -24.17 -1.00 -6.31
CA HIS A 331 -24.17 0.41 -6.67
C HIS A 331 -23.40 0.61 -7.98
N LYS A 332 -23.52 1.82 -8.55
CA LYS A 332 -22.78 2.20 -9.74
C LYS A 332 -22.09 3.55 -9.53
N SER A 333 -20.79 3.58 -9.72
CA SER A 333 -19.99 4.79 -9.65
C SER A 333 -19.64 5.33 -11.04
N ARG A 334 -19.43 6.63 -11.14
CA ARG A 334 -18.88 7.29 -12.35
C ARG A 334 -17.36 7.24 -12.39
N SER A 335 -16.72 7.28 -11.22
CA SER A 335 -15.29 7.09 -11.04
C SER A 335 -15.00 5.66 -10.60
N LYS A 336 -13.74 5.26 -10.58
CA LYS A 336 -13.35 3.99 -9.98
C LYS A 336 -13.71 3.99 -8.50
N HIS A 337 -14.25 2.87 -8.02
CA HIS A 337 -14.49 2.67 -6.60
C HIS A 337 -13.39 1.79 -6.02
N TYR A 338 -12.83 2.21 -4.89
CA TYR A 338 -11.68 1.58 -4.24
C TYR A 338 -12.08 0.90 -2.94
N THR A 339 -11.29 -0.09 -2.55
CA THR A 339 -11.37 -0.83 -1.29
C THR A 339 -9.97 -1.22 -0.80
N SER A 340 -9.88 -2.07 0.23
CA SER A 340 -8.62 -2.45 0.90
C SER A 340 -7.98 -1.24 1.55
N PHE A 341 -8.68 -0.69 2.54
CA PHE A 341 -8.25 0.49 3.27
C PHE A 341 -7.69 0.14 4.63
N SER A 342 -6.39 0.23 4.79
CA SER A 342 -5.69 0.17 6.07
C SER A 342 -5.45 1.61 6.58
N ASN A 343 -6.55 2.33 6.92
CA ASN A 343 -6.46 3.78 7.14
C ASN A 343 -5.60 4.16 8.33
N TRP A 344 -5.53 3.31 9.39
CA TRP A 344 -4.67 3.54 10.54
C TRP A 344 -3.19 3.60 10.19
N ASP A 345 -2.81 2.88 9.13
CA ASP A 345 -1.45 2.80 8.62
C ASP A 345 -1.21 3.84 7.52
N THR A 346 -2.02 3.83 6.48
CA THR A 346 -1.81 4.57 5.22
C THR A 346 -1.90 6.09 5.36
N TYR A 347 -2.54 6.62 6.40
CA TYR A 347 -2.58 8.07 6.63
C TYR A 347 -1.21 8.66 6.96
N ARG A 348 -0.26 7.84 7.42
CA ARG A 348 1.03 8.32 7.93
C ARG A 348 2.01 8.71 6.83
N THR A 349 1.90 8.07 5.65
CA THR A 349 2.83 8.30 4.52
C THR A 349 2.19 8.08 3.16
N GLN A 350 1.50 6.95 2.94
CA GLN A 350 1.09 6.52 1.61
C GLN A 350 0.15 7.51 0.93
N ILE A 351 -0.91 7.96 1.62
CA ILE A 351 -1.91 8.84 0.99
C ILE A 351 -1.31 10.18 0.56
N GLN A 352 -0.32 10.72 1.29
CA GLN A 352 0.38 11.92 0.89
C GLN A 352 1.17 11.69 -0.40
N LEU A 353 1.88 10.55 -0.51
CA LEU A 353 2.61 10.16 -1.71
C LEU A 353 1.67 10.02 -2.92
N LEU A 354 0.55 9.31 -2.75
CA LEU A 354 -0.44 9.15 -3.80
C LEU A 354 -1.05 10.51 -4.23
N SER A 355 -1.38 11.36 -3.25
CA SER A 355 -2.03 12.65 -3.51
C SER A 355 -1.13 13.64 -4.24
N MET A 356 0.18 13.61 -3.98
CA MET A 356 1.12 14.46 -4.71
C MET A 356 1.40 13.94 -6.13
N LEU A 357 1.45 12.61 -6.34
CA LEU A 357 1.79 12.01 -7.62
C LEU A 357 0.58 11.85 -8.54
N ASP A 358 -0.56 11.36 -8.00
CA ASP A 358 -1.81 11.13 -8.73
C ASP A 358 -3.03 11.65 -7.94
N PRO A 359 -3.22 12.99 -7.90
CA PRO A 359 -4.30 13.60 -7.12
C PRO A 359 -5.70 13.24 -7.62
N GLU A 360 -5.85 12.73 -8.83
CA GLU A 360 -7.13 12.25 -9.36
C GLU A 360 -7.51 10.91 -8.74
N VAL A 361 -6.60 9.93 -8.74
CA VAL A 361 -6.79 8.65 -8.03
C VAL A 361 -7.00 8.88 -6.54
N ALA A 362 -6.22 9.75 -5.91
CA ALA A 362 -6.39 10.06 -4.50
C ALA A 362 -7.76 10.70 -4.20
N SER A 363 -8.30 11.51 -5.12
CA SER A 363 -9.66 12.06 -5.00
C SER A 363 -10.73 10.97 -5.11
N ASP A 364 -10.57 10.01 -6.03
CA ASP A 364 -11.49 8.87 -6.17
C ASP A 364 -11.45 7.95 -4.93
N ILE A 365 -10.28 7.81 -4.30
CA ILE A 365 -10.12 7.11 -3.01
C ILE A 365 -10.93 7.83 -1.92
N VAL A 366 -10.85 9.16 -1.83
CA VAL A 366 -11.64 9.94 -0.87
C VAL A 366 -13.14 9.80 -1.13
N ILE A 367 -13.59 9.85 -2.39
CA ILE A 367 -14.99 9.60 -2.78
C ILE A 367 -15.42 8.20 -2.37
N SER A 368 -14.55 7.19 -2.52
CA SER A 368 -14.85 5.82 -2.10
C SER A 368 -15.08 5.71 -0.59
N HIS A 369 -14.30 6.43 0.22
CA HIS A 369 -14.54 6.52 1.68
C HIS A 369 -15.86 7.21 2.00
N GLN A 370 -16.19 8.30 1.30
CA GLN A 370 -17.48 8.99 1.48
C GLN A 370 -18.65 8.05 1.20
N LEU A 371 -18.62 7.35 0.04
CA LEU A 371 -19.67 6.42 -0.35
C LEU A 371 -19.78 5.26 0.65
N PHE A 372 -18.65 4.71 1.10
CA PHE A 372 -18.65 3.68 2.13
C PHE A 372 -19.34 4.16 3.41
N ALA A 373 -18.99 5.35 3.90
CA ALA A 373 -19.58 5.91 5.10
C ALA A 373 -21.09 6.14 4.94
N GLU A 374 -21.55 6.70 3.81
CA GLU A 374 -22.97 6.91 3.51
C GLU A 374 -23.77 5.62 3.52
N GLN A 375 -23.17 4.50 3.04
CA GLN A 375 -23.76 3.18 2.96
C GLN A 375 -23.66 2.37 4.27
N SER A 376 -22.78 2.76 5.20
CA SER A 376 -22.45 1.97 6.40
C SER A 376 -22.94 2.56 7.73
N GLY A 377 -23.82 3.57 7.69
CA GLY A 377 -24.35 4.20 8.93
C GLY A 377 -23.95 5.65 9.11
N GLY A 378 -23.19 6.24 8.18
CA GLY A 378 -22.88 7.67 8.11
C GLY A 378 -21.65 8.10 8.92
N SER A 379 -20.76 7.18 9.27
CA SER A 379 -19.45 7.43 9.85
C SER A 379 -18.36 6.74 9.05
N PHE A 380 -17.15 7.30 9.08
CA PHE A 380 -16.03 6.73 8.32
C PHE A 380 -15.54 5.39 8.88
N PRO A 381 -15.13 4.46 7.98
CA PRO A 381 -14.50 3.20 8.39
C PRO A 381 -13.07 3.43 8.88
N ARG A 382 -12.57 2.46 9.63
CA ARG A 382 -11.19 2.43 10.11
C ARG A 382 -10.31 1.53 9.26
N TRP A 383 -10.78 0.32 8.98
CA TRP A 383 -10.05 -0.68 8.23
C TRP A 383 -11.00 -1.54 7.38
N VAL A 384 -10.89 -1.46 6.06
CA VAL A 384 -11.84 -2.09 5.13
C VAL A 384 -11.19 -3.21 4.34
N MET A 385 -11.84 -4.37 4.30
CA MET A 385 -11.51 -5.48 3.41
C MET A 385 -12.74 -5.80 2.53
N ALA A 386 -12.59 -5.73 1.20
CA ALA A 386 -13.69 -5.75 0.25
C ALA A 386 -14.75 -4.67 0.60
N ASN A 387 -15.96 -5.06 1.00
CA ASN A 387 -17.01 -4.13 1.41
C ASN A 387 -17.32 -4.18 2.92
N ILE A 388 -16.38 -4.67 3.73
CA ILE A 388 -16.57 -4.92 5.17
C ILE A 388 -15.64 -4.04 5.99
N GLU A 389 -16.20 -3.29 6.96
CA GLU A 389 -15.45 -2.71 8.07
C GLU A 389 -15.02 -3.80 9.03
N THR A 390 -13.73 -4.00 9.17
CA THR A 390 -13.17 -5.12 9.95
C THR A 390 -13.12 -4.86 11.45
N GLY A 391 -13.15 -3.59 11.87
CA GLY A 391 -12.97 -3.19 13.26
C GLY A 391 -11.53 -3.32 13.78
N VAL A 392 -10.58 -3.68 12.92
CA VAL A 392 -9.16 -3.81 13.28
C VAL A 392 -8.55 -2.44 13.60
N MET A 393 -7.53 -2.42 14.44
CA MET A 393 -6.82 -1.25 14.97
C MET A 393 -7.71 -0.34 15.86
N GLN A 394 -7.38 0.93 15.97
CA GLN A 394 -8.01 1.89 16.87
C GLN A 394 -8.04 3.31 16.28
N GLY A 395 -8.54 4.25 17.05
CA GLY A 395 -8.57 5.66 16.63
C GLY A 395 -9.68 5.95 15.62
N ASP A 396 -9.56 7.11 14.98
CA ASP A 396 -10.42 7.57 13.88
C ASP A 396 -9.51 8.09 12.73
N PRO A 397 -8.84 7.19 12.02
CA PRO A 397 -7.77 7.56 11.08
C PRO A 397 -8.26 8.16 9.77
N THR A 398 -9.48 7.85 9.32
CA THR A 398 -9.97 8.27 8.01
C THR A 398 -10.09 9.79 7.86
N PRO A 399 -10.53 10.58 8.85
CA PRO A 399 -10.43 12.03 8.79
C PRO A 399 -9.01 12.55 8.59
N ILE A 400 -8.01 11.91 9.20
CA ILE A 400 -6.59 12.27 9.01
C ILE A 400 -6.17 11.99 7.56
N LEU A 401 -6.48 10.80 7.06
CA LEU A 401 -6.18 10.39 5.69
C LEU A 401 -6.78 11.38 4.68
N ILE A 402 -8.05 11.75 4.83
CA ILE A 402 -8.74 12.69 3.92
C ILE A 402 -8.16 14.09 4.01
N ALA A 403 -7.86 14.58 5.22
CA ALA A 403 -7.24 15.90 5.40
C ALA A 403 -5.83 15.94 4.78
N ASN A 404 -5.05 14.87 4.93
CA ASN A 404 -3.75 14.72 4.27
C ASN A 404 -3.89 14.69 2.74
N ALA A 405 -4.85 13.92 2.21
CA ALA A 405 -5.13 13.88 0.79
C ALA A 405 -5.44 15.28 0.21
N TYR A 406 -6.31 16.03 0.90
CA TYR A 406 -6.64 17.41 0.51
C TYR A 406 -5.43 18.34 0.55
N ALA A 407 -4.63 18.26 1.61
CA ALA A 407 -3.47 19.10 1.82
C ALA A 407 -2.42 18.90 0.71
N PHE A 408 -2.25 17.67 0.21
CA PHE A 408 -1.29 17.30 -0.84
C PHE A 408 -1.86 17.28 -2.27
N GLY A 409 -3.12 17.70 -2.49
CA GLY A 409 -3.61 18.01 -3.83
C GLY A 409 -4.85 17.25 -4.30
N ALA A 410 -5.34 16.24 -3.59
CA ALA A 410 -6.57 15.53 -3.90
C ALA A 410 -7.80 16.39 -3.56
N ARG A 411 -8.36 17.09 -4.55
CA ARG A 411 -9.41 18.11 -4.34
C ARG A 411 -10.59 17.99 -5.30
N ASN A 412 -10.68 16.88 -6.08
CA ASN A 412 -11.73 16.70 -7.09
C ASN A 412 -13.00 16.08 -6.48
N TYR A 413 -13.52 16.70 -5.40
CA TYR A 413 -14.75 16.31 -4.71
C TYR A 413 -15.36 17.50 -3.95
N ASP A 414 -16.64 17.39 -3.54
CA ASP A 414 -17.25 18.35 -2.63
C ASP A 414 -16.83 18.06 -1.18
N PRO A 415 -16.13 18.97 -0.48
CA PRO A 415 -15.68 18.73 0.88
C PRO A 415 -16.81 18.79 1.93
N LYS A 416 -17.96 19.41 1.65
CA LYS A 416 -19.02 19.63 2.64
C LYS A 416 -19.70 18.34 3.12
N PRO A 417 -20.12 17.40 2.26
CA PRO A 417 -20.64 16.10 2.70
C PRO A 417 -19.62 15.32 3.54
N ILE A 418 -18.36 15.33 3.12
CA ILE A 418 -17.26 14.66 3.81
C ILE A 418 -17.07 15.24 5.22
N PHE A 419 -17.04 16.57 5.34
CA PHE A 419 -16.94 17.23 6.63
C PHE A 419 -18.12 16.91 7.56
N LYS A 420 -19.34 16.79 7.01
CA LYS A 420 -20.50 16.35 7.80
C LYS A 420 -20.32 14.94 8.37
N ILE A 421 -19.74 14.03 7.60
CA ILE A 421 -19.44 12.66 8.06
C ILE A 421 -18.36 12.69 9.15
N MET A 422 -17.26 13.46 8.95
CA MET A 422 -16.21 13.66 9.96
C MET A 422 -16.81 14.13 11.29
N ARG A 423 -17.66 15.15 11.24
CA ARG A 423 -18.34 15.69 12.43
C ARG A 423 -19.19 14.65 13.14
N LYS A 424 -19.96 13.86 12.40
CA LYS A 424 -20.79 12.82 13.00
C LYS A 424 -19.94 11.83 13.81
N GLY A 425 -18.86 11.31 13.24
CA GLY A 425 -17.95 10.39 13.93
C GLY A 425 -17.28 11.02 15.16
N ALA A 426 -16.95 12.33 15.10
CA ALA A 426 -16.21 13.03 16.14
C ALA A 426 -17.11 13.65 17.24
N GLU A 427 -18.41 13.86 17.00
CA GLU A 427 -19.31 14.57 17.91
C GLU A 427 -20.45 13.72 18.45
N GLU A 428 -20.83 12.61 17.80
CA GLU A 428 -21.99 11.79 18.17
C GLU A 428 -21.53 10.44 18.77
N PRO A 429 -21.53 10.27 20.11
CA PRO A 429 -21.18 8.99 20.74
C PRO A 429 -22.06 7.83 20.24
N GLY A 430 -21.46 6.69 19.98
CA GLY A 430 -22.13 5.51 19.45
C GLY A 430 -22.33 5.51 17.93
N SER A 431 -21.80 6.52 17.22
CA SER A 431 -21.75 6.52 15.76
C SER A 431 -20.99 5.30 15.22
N LYS A 432 -21.50 4.68 14.16
CA LYS A 432 -20.95 3.45 13.61
C LYS A 432 -20.68 3.54 12.11
N SER A 433 -19.70 2.73 11.70
CA SER A 433 -19.50 2.28 10.32
C SER A 433 -19.81 0.79 10.28
N GLN A 434 -20.88 0.37 9.60
CA GLN A 434 -21.52 -0.94 9.78
C GLN A 434 -21.78 -1.20 11.28
N ASP A 435 -21.25 -2.31 11.83
CA ASP A 435 -21.45 -2.65 13.25
C ASP A 435 -20.34 -2.12 14.18
N VAL A 436 -19.31 -1.47 13.63
CA VAL A 436 -18.13 -1.00 14.36
C VAL A 436 -18.33 0.42 14.83
N GLU A 437 -18.20 0.66 16.13
CA GLU A 437 -18.22 2.02 16.70
C GLU A 437 -16.97 2.80 16.22
N THR A 438 -17.19 3.99 15.64
CA THR A 438 -16.12 4.81 15.06
C THR A 438 -15.15 5.30 16.12
N ARG A 439 -15.69 5.87 17.23
CA ARG A 439 -14.90 6.36 18.37
C ARG A 439 -15.40 5.75 19.70
N PRO A 440 -14.96 4.51 20.06
CA PRO A 440 -15.25 3.97 21.38
C PRO A 440 -14.80 4.90 22.52
N GLY A 441 -15.67 5.11 23.51
CA GLY A 441 -15.39 6.00 24.63
C GLY A 441 -15.50 7.51 24.32
N LEU A 442 -16.03 7.88 23.15
CA LEU A 442 -16.18 9.29 22.73
C LEU A 442 -16.92 10.14 23.78
N LYS A 443 -17.96 9.59 24.43
CA LYS A 443 -18.66 10.33 25.47
C LYS A 443 -17.74 10.76 26.63
N GLN A 444 -16.88 9.86 27.12
CA GLN A 444 -15.92 10.21 28.17
C GLN A 444 -14.89 11.22 27.67
N TYR A 445 -14.40 11.05 26.42
CA TYR A 445 -13.46 11.97 25.82
C TYR A 445 -14.03 13.40 25.73
N LEU A 446 -15.25 13.56 25.25
CA LEU A 446 -15.91 14.87 25.13
C LEU A 446 -16.26 15.52 26.50
N ASP A 447 -16.77 14.70 27.44
CA ASP A 447 -17.22 15.21 28.74
C ASP A 447 -16.07 15.52 29.70
N LYS A 448 -14.97 14.73 29.62
CA LYS A 448 -13.87 14.79 30.60
C LYS A 448 -12.56 15.31 30.02
N GLY A 449 -12.39 15.24 28.70
CA GLY A 449 -11.15 15.58 28.01
C GLY A 449 -10.02 14.57 28.24
N TYR A 450 -10.33 13.34 28.69
CA TYR A 450 -9.37 12.27 28.84
C TYR A 450 -10.02 10.88 28.68
N TYR A 451 -9.21 9.92 28.19
CA TYR A 451 -9.59 8.53 27.95
C TYR A 451 -8.34 7.63 27.98
N ASN A 452 -8.39 6.45 27.34
CA ASN A 452 -7.24 5.56 27.15
C ASN A 452 -6.17 6.24 26.28
N ALA A 453 -4.91 6.20 26.72
CA ALA A 453 -3.87 7.06 26.17
C ALA A 453 -3.68 6.91 24.65
N SER A 454 -3.45 5.71 24.12
CA SER A 454 -3.20 5.54 22.68
C SER A 454 -4.42 5.92 21.84
N ILE A 455 -5.63 5.57 22.27
CA ILE A 455 -6.87 5.93 21.58
C ILE A 455 -7.08 7.44 21.57
N GLN A 456 -6.87 8.12 22.70
CA GLN A 456 -7.02 9.56 22.77
C GLN A 456 -6.00 10.29 21.91
N LEU A 457 -4.75 9.82 21.84
CA LEU A 457 -3.74 10.43 20.99
C LEU A 457 -4.11 10.33 19.51
N GLU A 458 -4.74 9.22 19.10
CA GLU A 458 -5.30 9.08 17.75
C GLU A 458 -6.50 10.05 17.56
N TYR A 459 -7.40 10.19 18.54
CA TYR A 459 -8.53 11.15 18.45
C TYR A 459 -8.05 12.58 18.37
N THR A 460 -7.08 12.99 19.18
CA THR A 460 -6.54 14.34 19.13
C THR A 460 -5.85 14.66 17.81
N SER A 461 -5.18 13.67 17.20
CA SER A 461 -4.61 13.80 15.85
C SER A 461 -5.71 13.93 14.79
N ALA A 462 -6.79 13.13 14.91
CA ALA A 462 -7.95 13.25 14.04
C ALA A 462 -8.67 14.59 14.20
N ASP A 463 -8.86 15.05 15.42
CA ASP A 463 -9.48 16.37 15.68
C ASP A 463 -8.65 17.51 15.11
N PHE A 464 -7.31 17.45 15.22
CA PHE A 464 -6.44 18.43 14.59
C PHE A 464 -6.61 18.41 13.06
N ALA A 465 -6.63 17.22 12.44
CA ALA A 465 -6.81 17.06 10.99
C ALA A 465 -8.21 17.55 10.53
N ILE A 466 -9.26 17.26 11.29
CA ILE A 466 -10.62 17.78 11.03
C ILE A 466 -10.62 19.34 11.10
N GLY A 467 -9.91 19.91 12.07
CA GLY A 467 -9.72 21.36 12.18
C GLY A 467 -9.04 21.96 10.95
N GLN A 468 -7.99 21.33 10.45
CA GLN A 468 -7.31 21.73 9.21
C GLN A 468 -8.23 21.60 7.98
N PHE A 469 -8.98 20.51 7.87
CA PHE A 469 -9.93 20.29 6.78
C PHE A 469 -11.08 21.31 6.83
N ALA A 470 -11.62 21.62 8.02
CA ALA A 470 -12.64 22.65 8.20
C ALA A 470 -12.15 24.01 7.70
N LEU A 471 -10.92 24.39 8.07
CA LEU A 471 -10.33 25.69 7.70
C LEU A 471 -10.06 25.78 6.19
N HIS A 472 -9.35 24.80 5.64
CA HIS A 472 -8.78 24.92 4.31
C HIS A 472 -9.68 24.34 3.18
N ALA A 473 -10.50 23.33 3.48
CA ALA A 473 -11.38 22.71 2.48
C ALA A 473 -12.80 23.30 2.51
N VAL A 474 -13.32 23.61 3.70
CA VAL A 474 -14.71 24.07 3.87
C VAL A 474 -14.78 25.58 4.07
N GLY A 475 -13.78 26.20 4.69
CA GLY A 475 -13.78 27.61 5.07
C GLY A 475 -14.56 27.91 6.37
N ASP A 476 -14.69 26.91 7.26
CA ASP A 476 -15.38 27.04 8.56
C ASP A 476 -14.36 27.29 9.68
N GLU A 477 -14.04 28.55 9.91
CA GLU A 477 -13.09 28.97 10.95
C GLU A 477 -13.56 28.62 12.36
N PHE A 478 -14.87 28.68 12.64
CA PHE A 478 -15.42 28.37 13.96
C PHE A 478 -15.27 26.86 14.27
N ALA A 479 -15.61 26.01 13.33
CA ALA A 479 -15.40 24.59 13.48
C ALA A 479 -13.90 24.25 13.62
N SER A 480 -13.05 24.88 12.82
CA SER A 480 -11.59 24.73 12.91
C SER A 480 -11.08 25.05 14.32
N TRP A 481 -11.43 26.20 14.86
CA TRP A 481 -11.04 26.59 16.22
C TRP A 481 -11.50 25.57 17.27
N ARG A 482 -12.76 25.08 17.17
CA ARG A 482 -13.32 24.07 18.08
C ARG A 482 -12.52 22.76 18.06
N TYR A 483 -12.18 22.26 16.89
CA TYR A 483 -11.40 21.03 16.74
C TYR A 483 -9.95 21.18 17.19
N PHE A 484 -9.31 22.32 16.96
CA PHE A 484 -8.00 22.61 17.54
C PHE A 484 -8.03 22.67 19.07
N HIS A 485 -9.15 23.11 19.65
CA HIS A 485 -9.34 23.04 21.10
C HIS A 485 -9.41 21.58 21.60
N PHE A 486 -10.17 20.71 20.92
CA PHE A 486 -10.22 19.29 21.26
C PHE A 486 -8.84 18.62 21.10
N ALA A 487 -8.13 18.91 20.03
CA ALA A 487 -6.78 18.39 19.79
C ALA A 487 -5.81 18.67 20.95
N ARG A 488 -5.93 19.81 21.64
CA ARG A 488 -5.10 20.15 22.80
C ARG A 488 -5.35 19.29 24.03
N SER A 489 -6.40 18.48 24.06
CA SER A 489 -6.72 17.62 25.20
C SER A 489 -5.71 16.50 25.44
N TRP A 490 -4.76 16.26 24.52
CA TRP A 490 -3.63 15.37 24.76
C TRP A 490 -2.86 15.74 26.04
N LYS A 491 -2.84 17.04 26.43
CA LYS A 491 -2.18 17.53 27.65
C LYS A 491 -2.79 16.96 28.93
N ASN A 492 -4.06 16.54 28.89
CA ASN A 492 -4.74 15.91 30.03
C ASN A 492 -4.23 14.48 30.32
N LEU A 493 -3.48 13.89 29.38
CA LEU A 493 -2.83 12.59 29.56
C LEU A 493 -1.45 12.69 30.20
N TYR A 494 -0.86 13.90 30.30
CA TYR A 494 0.45 14.05 30.90
C TYR A 494 0.39 13.87 32.42
N ASN A 495 1.08 12.86 32.92
CA ASN A 495 1.25 12.62 34.34
C ASN A 495 2.58 13.20 34.81
N PRO A 496 2.57 14.30 35.61
CA PRO A 496 3.82 14.93 36.07
C PRO A 496 4.66 14.05 36.98
N ASP A 497 4.06 13.10 37.70
CA ASP A 497 4.76 12.20 38.63
C ASP A 497 5.62 11.19 37.88
N THR A 498 5.15 10.73 36.72
CA THR A 498 5.89 9.77 35.86
C THR A 498 6.65 10.46 34.75
N GLY A 499 6.20 11.65 34.33
CA GLY A 499 6.72 12.39 33.18
C GLY A 499 6.32 11.81 31.81
N TRP A 500 5.25 10.99 31.74
CA TRP A 500 4.78 10.34 30.54
C TRP A 500 3.30 10.60 30.27
N LEU A 501 2.85 10.37 29.05
CA LEU A 501 1.44 10.32 28.72
C LEU A 501 0.87 8.98 29.19
N GLN A 502 -0.24 9.02 29.93
CA GLN A 502 -0.79 7.90 30.67
C GLN A 502 -2.31 7.90 30.65
N SER A 503 -2.90 6.72 30.56
CA SER A 503 -4.35 6.55 30.58
C SER A 503 -4.98 6.97 31.88
N ARG A 504 -6.25 7.43 31.84
CA ARG A 504 -7.03 7.81 33.03
C ARG A 504 -8.35 7.06 33.10
N ASN A 505 -8.70 6.65 34.34
CA ASN A 505 -9.99 6.08 34.65
C ASN A 505 -11.10 7.14 34.56
N PRO A 506 -12.39 6.76 34.41
CA PRO A 506 -13.51 7.72 34.38
C PRO A 506 -13.60 8.64 35.60
N ASP A 507 -13.09 8.24 36.76
CA ASP A 507 -13.03 9.07 37.99
C ASP A 507 -11.85 10.06 38.01
N GLY A 508 -10.98 10.02 36.98
CA GLY A 508 -9.82 10.88 36.85
C GLY A 508 -8.53 10.33 37.45
N SER A 509 -8.54 9.19 38.10
CA SER A 509 -7.32 8.52 38.58
C SER A 509 -6.47 8.00 37.42
N TRP A 510 -5.17 7.92 37.64
CA TRP A 510 -4.24 7.36 36.65
C TRP A 510 -4.32 5.83 36.64
N LYS A 511 -4.31 5.24 35.44
CA LYS A 511 -4.07 3.79 35.27
C LYS A 511 -2.59 3.48 35.43
N SER A 512 -2.21 2.20 35.39
CA SER A 512 -0.80 1.82 35.42
C SER A 512 -0.06 2.34 34.18
N LEU A 513 1.20 2.75 34.35
CA LEU A 513 2.04 3.16 33.23
C LEU A 513 2.25 1.96 32.30
N GLY A 514 1.91 2.11 31.04
CA GLY A 514 2.01 1.05 30.03
C GLY A 514 0.67 0.37 29.69
N GLU A 515 -0.42 0.66 30.42
CA GLU A 515 -1.76 0.21 30.02
C GLU A 515 -2.30 1.00 28.82
N ASP A 516 -3.10 0.33 27.97
CA ASP A 516 -3.84 0.88 26.84
C ASP A 516 -2.97 1.47 25.70
N PHE A 517 -1.87 0.80 25.38
CA PHE A 517 -1.06 1.13 24.20
C PHE A 517 -1.14 0.01 23.15
N ARG A 518 -1.72 0.34 22.00
CA ARG A 518 -1.90 -0.61 20.87
C ARG A 518 -0.58 -0.86 20.17
N GLU A 519 -0.14 -2.14 20.12
CA GLU A 519 1.04 -2.58 19.38
C GLU A 519 2.31 -1.75 19.63
N SER A 520 2.42 -1.20 20.82
CA SER A 520 3.51 -0.29 21.15
C SER A 520 3.55 -0.02 22.67
N THR A 521 4.40 0.89 23.09
CA THR A 521 4.56 1.26 24.48
C THR A 521 4.30 2.74 24.73
N TYR A 522 4.22 3.12 26.01
CA TYR A 522 4.11 4.52 26.41
C TYR A 522 5.30 5.38 25.91
N LYS A 523 6.46 4.79 25.63
CA LYS A 523 7.63 5.52 25.12
C LYS A 523 7.50 5.86 23.62
N ASN A 524 6.87 4.99 22.85
CA ASN A 524 6.59 5.23 21.42
C ASN A 524 5.44 6.23 21.29
N TYR A 525 4.31 5.96 21.94
CA TYR A 525 3.12 6.83 21.89
C TYR A 525 3.34 8.20 22.53
N PHE A 526 4.36 8.37 23.37
CA PHE A 526 4.70 9.67 23.92
C PHE A 526 4.86 10.75 22.83
N TRP A 527 5.38 10.36 21.68
CA TRP A 527 5.65 11.26 20.56
C TRP A 527 4.47 11.43 19.60
N MET A 528 3.35 10.73 19.83
CA MET A 528 2.17 10.73 18.94
C MET A 528 1.33 12.01 19.06
N VAL A 529 2.01 13.16 19.01
CA VAL A 529 1.45 14.52 18.98
C VAL A 529 2.17 15.31 17.87
N PRO A 530 2.16 14.83 16.62
CA PRO A 530 3.01 15.39 15.54
C PRO A 530 2.64 16.84 15.17
N TYR A 531 1.48 17.32 15.56
CA TYR A 531 1.01 18.69 15.34
C TYR A 531 1.43 19.68 16.45
N ASP A 532 1.79 19.21 17.65
CA ASP A 532 2.19 20.06 18.81
C ASP A 532 3.47 19.54 19.48
N ILE A 533 4.52 19.28 18.66
CA ILE A 533 5.82 18.80 19.16
C ILE A 533 6.47 19.83 20.09
N VAL A 534 6.33 21.13 19.83
CA VAL A 534 6.87 22.18 20.71
C VAL A 534 6.19 22.12 22.08
N GLY A 535 4.87 22.01 22.14
CA GLY A 535 4.13 21.85 23.40
C GLY A 535 4.51 20.58 24.16
N LEU A 536 4.77 19.48 23.42
CA LEU A 536 5.27 18.24 24.02
C LEU A 536 6.67 18.38 24.62
N VAL A 537 7.57 19.09 23.93
CA VAL A 537 8.92 19.38 24.40
C VAL A 537 8.88 20.32 25.63
N GLU A 538 8.00 21.30 25.65
CA GLU A 538 7.83 22.21 26.76
C GLU A 538 7.32 21.50 28.04
N ILE A 539 6.29 20.65 27.91
CA ILE A 539 5.67 19.96 29.06
C ILE A 539 6.64 19.02 29.79
N ILE A 540 7.62 18.45 29.09
CA ILE A 540 8.67 17.60 29.70
C ILE A 540 9.86 18.38 30.25
N GLY A 541 9.89 19.70 30.04
CA GLY A 541 10.92 20.59 30.58
C GLY A 541 12.04 20.95 29.64
N GLY A 542 11.77 20.97 28.32
CA GLY A 542 12.61 21.61 27.31
C GLY A 542 13.41 20.64 26.43
N LYS A 543 14.16 21.26 25.49
CA LYS A 543 14.87 20.60 24.39
C LYS A 543 15.90 19.58 24.85
N GLU A 544 16.66 19.88 25.91
CA GLU A 544 17.69 19.00 26.43
C GLU A 544 17.14 17.69 27.01
N LYS A 545 15.96 17.77 27.67
CA LYS A 545 15.28 16.56 28.17
C LYS A 545 14.66 15.75 27.02
N ALA A 546 14.13 16.43 26.01
CA ALA A 546 13.64 15.77 24.80
C ALA A 546 14.77 15.06 24.05
N GLU A 547 15.90 15.73 23.85
CA GLU A 547 17.09 15.16 23.21
C GLU A 547 17.56 13.90 23.95
N LYS A 548 17.73 13.98 25.27
CA LYS A 548 18.14 12.83 26.07
C LYS A 548 17.16 11.64 25.92
N ARG A 549 15.85 11.92 25.93
CA ARG A 549 14.81 10.90 25.80
C ARG A 549 14.82 10.22 24.42
N LEU A 550 15.02 11.00 23.37
CA LEU A 550 15.19 10.51 22.00
C LEU A 550 16.49 9.70 21.83
N ASP A 551 17.61 10.19 22.38
CA ASP A 551 18.90 9.49 22.32
C ASP A 551 18.82 8.10 22.99
N GLU A 552 18.17 7.99 24.14
CA GLU A 552 17.90 6.71 24.79
C GLU A 552 16.98 5.81 23.95
N PHE A 553 15.95 6.37 23.34
CA PHE A 553 14.98 5.66 22.52
C PHE A 553 15.59 5.06 21.26
N PHE A 554 16.52 5.76 20.60
CA PHE A 554 17.20 5.32 19.39
C PHE A 554 18.47 4.48 19.63
N THR A 555 18.72 4.03 20.85
CA THR A 555 19.80 3.06 21.12
C THR A 555 19.53 1.70 20.46
N ARG A 556 18.26 1.36 20.23
CA ARG A 556 17.82 0.21 19.43
C ARG A 556 16.85 0.69 18.34
N LEU A 557 16.94 0.06 17.16
CA LEU A 557 16.11 0.39 15.99
C LEU A 557 15.17 -0.75 15.58
N ASP A 558 15.27 -1.91 16.24
CA ASP A 558 14.59 -3.17 15.93
C ASP A 558 13.66 -3.62 17.07
N ALA A 559 13.04 -2.66 17.76
CA ALA A 559 12.15 -2.98 18.87
C ALA A 559 10.89 -3.73 18.40
N GLY A 560 10.44 -4.67 19.21
CA GLY A 560 9.14 -5.33 19.03
C GLY A 560 7.98 -4.48 19.56
N TYR A 561 6.76 -4.96 19.37
CA TYR A 561 5.53 -4.26 19.78
C TYR A 561 5.46 -3.89 21.27
N ASN A 562 6.12 -4.65 22.13
CA ASN A 562 6.11 -4.40 23.57
C ASN A 562 7.46 -3.86 24.11
N ASP A 563 8.37 -3.52 23.21
CA ASP A 563 9.69 -3.02 23.58
C ASP A 563 9.72 -1.51 23.62
N ALA A 564 10.36 -0.95 24.63
CA ALA A 564 10.37 0.49 24.88
C ALA A 564 11.48 1.24 24.14
N TRP A 565 11.73 0.92 22.87
CA TRP A 565 12.68 1.52 21.95
C TRP A 565 12.03 1.78 20.58
N PHE A 566 12.81 2.31 19.64
CA PHE A 566 12.33 2.59 18.31
C PHE A 566 12.00 1.29 17.56
N ALA A 567 10.74 1.17 17.16
CA ALA A 567 10.22 0.08 16.34
C ALA A 567 10.11 0.56 14.89
N SER A 568 11.17 0.36 14.09
CA SER A 568 11.21 0.76 12.68
C SER A 568 10.16 0.04 11.82
N GLY A 569 9.66 -1.09 12.29
CA GLY A 569 8.66 -1.92 11.63
C GLY A 569 7.23 -1.71 12.12
N ASN A 570 6.94 -0.61 12.87
CA ASN A 570 5.58 -0.36 13.34
C ASN A 570 5.21 1.13 13.32
N GLU A 571 4.02 1.42 12.87
CA GLU A 571 3.48 2.73 12.48
C GLU A 571 3.54 3.81 13.56
N PRO A 572 3.24 3.54 14.85
CA PRO A 572 3.35 4.56 15.90
C PRO A 572 4.73 5.21 16.03
N SER A 573 5.76 4.55 15.50
CA SER A 573 7.15 5.03 15.56
C SER A 573 7.61 5.81 14.30
N PHE A 574 6.91 5.72 13.19
CA PHE A 574 7.38 6.16 11.87
C PHE A 574 7.84 7.63 11.80
N HIS A 575 7.17 8.53 12.49
CA HIS A 575 7.46 9.95 12.49
C HIS A 575 8.59 10.36 13.46
N ILE A 576 8.90 9.55 14.47
CA ILE A 576 9.78 9.93 15.59
C ILE A 576 11.20 10.33 15.17
N PRO A 577 11.83 9.75 14.14
CA PRO A 577 13.18 10.15 13.70
C PRO A 577 13.31 11.63 13.33
N TRP A 578 12.23 12.28 12.88
CA TRP A 578 12.26 13.69 12.48
C TRP A 578 12.04 14.67 13.62
N ILE A 579 11.64 14.21 14.81
CA ILE A 579 11.40 15.09 15.98
C ILE A 579 12.62 15.88 16.40
N TYR A 580 13.82 15.39 16.15
CA TYR A 580 15.04 16.15 16.37
C TYR A 580 15.07 17.49 15.62
N ASN A 581 14.36 17.62 14.50
CA ASN A 581 14.25 18.88 13.77
C ASN A 581 13.57 19.97 14.60
N TRP A 582 12.54 19.62 15.41
CA TRP A 582 11.83 20.57 16.29
C TRP A 582 12.67 21.04 17.48
N ILE A 583 13.62 20.26 17.91
CA ILE A 583 14.54 20.65 19.00
C ILE A 583 15.82 21.29 18.51
N GLY A 584 15.97 21.53 17.18
CA GLY A 584 17.13 22.16 16.57
C GLY A 584 18.38 21.28 16.54
N ARG A 585 18.17 19.97 16.36
CA ARG A 585 19.23 18.95 16.21
C ARG A 585 19.09 18.17 14.90
N PRO A 586 18.95 18.83 13.73
CA PRO A 586 18.67 18.15 12.47
C PRO A 586 19.74 17.13 12.07
N TYR A 587 20.99 17.32 12.48
CA TYR A 587 22.03 16.34 12.23
C TYR A 587 21.74 14.96 12.86
N LYS A 588 21.01 14.90 13.98
CA LYS A 588 20.57 13.64 14.59
C LYS A 588 19.43 12.98 13.78
N THR A 589 18.49 13.74 13.24
CA THR A 589 17.52 13.22 12.26
C THR A 589 18.23 12.54 11.09
N GLN A 590 19.22 13.22 10.51
CA GLN A 590 20.00 12.72 9.37
C GLN A 590 20.74 11.42 9.73
N GLU A 591 21.30 11.35 10.92
CA GLU A 591 22.01 10.19 11.44
C GLU A 591 21.06 8.99 11.67
N ILE A 592 19.93 9.20 12.34
CA ILE A 592 18.96 8.14 12.62
C ILE A 592 18.33 7.61 11.34
N ILE A 593 17.90 8.48 10.40
CA ILE A 593 17.35 8.05 9.13
C ILE A 593 18.35 7.22 8.34
N ASN A 594 19.61 7.66 8.29
CA ASN A 594 20.66 6.90 7.61
C ASN A 594 20.87 5.53 8.27
N ARG A 595 20.87 5.45 9.60
CA ARG A 595 20.97 4.18 10.33
C ARG A 595 19.78 3.26 10.02
N VAL A 596 18.55 3.77 10.07
CA VAL A 596 17.35 2.98 9.76
C VAL A 596 17.41 2.42 8.34
N LEU A 597 17.74 3.24 7.35
CA LEU A 597 17.84 2.80 5.95
C LEU A 597 18.93 1.74 5.74
N ASN A 598 20.01 1.74 6.51
CA ASN A 598 21.11 0.80 6.36
C ASN A 598 21.02 -0.44 7.25
N GLU A 599 20.46 -0.31 8.45
CA GLU A 599 20.42 -1.39 9.45
C GLU A 599 19.11 -2.19 9.37
N GLN A 600 17.99 -1.57 8.91
CA GLN A 600 16.67 -2.18 8.97
C GLN A 600 16.10 -2.57 7.61
N TYR A 601 16.63 -2.02 6.50
CA TYR A 601 16.19 -2.33 5.14
C TYR A 601 17.30 -2.97 4.32
N SER A 602 16.95 -3.91 3.45
CA SER A 602 17.90 -4.54 2.52
C SER A 602 17.20 -5.08 1.26
N SER A 603 17.99 -5.43 0.23
CA SER A 603 17.51 -6.11 -0.97
C SER A 603 17.26 -7.62 -0.81
N LYS A 604 17.35 -8.15 0.41
CA LYS A 604 17.12 -9.57 0.72
C LYS A 604 15.63 -9.90 0.84
N ILE A 605 15.33 -11.19 0.82
CA ILE A 605 13.95 -11.69 0.97
C ILE A 605 13.33 -11.41 2.35
N ASP A 606 14.14 -11.13 3.35
CA ASP A 606 13.77 -10.71 4.71
C ASP A 606 14.08 -9.23 4.98
N GLY A 607 14.19 -8.42 3.93
CA GLY A 607 14.73 -7.07 3.95
C GLY A 607 13.79 -5.96 4.41
N LEU A 608 12.73 -6.28 5.16
CA LEU A 608 11.83 -5.30 5.79
C LEU A 608 11.82 -5.46 7.31
N PRO A 609 11.72 -4.34 8.06
CA PRO A 609 11.69 -4.39 9.53
C PRO A 609 10.35 -4.80 10.14
N GLY A 610 9.25 -4.79 9.34
CA GLY A 610 7.89 -5.10 9.79
C GLY A 610 6.92 -5.29 8.63
N ASN A 611 5.63 -5.22 8.92
CA ASN A 611 4.58 -5.32 7.92
C ASN A 611 4.63 -4.12 6.96
N ASP A 612 4.38 -4.35 5.67
CA ASP A 612 4.30 -3.24 4.71
C ASP A 612 3.01 -2.42 4.87
N ASP A 613 1.98 -3.04 5.44
CA ASP A 613 0.66 -2.47 5.74
C ASP A 613 0.13 -1.61 4.58
N LEU A 614 -0.13 -2.34 3.47
CA LEU A 614 -0.73 -1.80 2.25
C LEU A 614 0.06 -0.64 1.61
N GLY A 615 1.40 -0.69 1.71
CA GLY A 615 2.30 0.29 1.11
C GLY A 615 2.73 1.43 2.03
N THR A 616 2.32 1.42 3.29
CA THR A 616 2.70 2.47 4.27
C THR A 616 4.19 2.49 4.52
N MET A 617 4.79 1.32 4.79
CA MET A 617 6.23 1.19 5.00
C MET A 617 7.01 1.47 3.71
N GLY A 618 6.49 1.04 2.56
CA GLY A 618 7.06 1.37 1.25
C GLY A 618 7.12 2.88 1.03
N ALA A 619 6.04 3.61 1.28
CA ALA A 619 6.00 5.07 1.16
C ALA A 619 6.93 5.77 2.17
N TRP A 620 7.04 5.25 3.41
CA TRP A 620 8.01 5.74 4.39
C TRP A 620 9.44 5.67 3.84
N TYR A 621 9.82 4.52 3.27
CA TYR A 621 11.14 4.34 2.67
C TYR A 621 11.39 5.31 1.51
N VAL A 622 10.41 5.51 0.64
CA VAL A 622 10.49 6.46 -0.48
C VAL A 622 10.75 7.88 0.04
N PHE A 623 9.95 8.35 1.00
CA PHE A 623 10.13 9.69 1.58
C PHE A 623 11.48 9.86 2.29
N ALA A 624 11.89 8.88 3.08
CA ALA A 624 13.19 8.88 3.74
C ALA A 624 14.36 8.98 2.73
N CYS A 625 14.25 8.25 1.60
CA CYS A 625 15.27 8.26 0.53
C CYS A 625 15.34 9.59 -0.23
N ILE A 626 14.21 10.25 -0.46
CA ILE A 626 14.17 11.55 -1.18
C ILE A 626 14.43 12.74 -0.25
N GLY A 627 14.50 12.51 1.07
CA GLY A 627 14.85 13.53 2.06
C GLY A 627 13.69 14.41 2.52
N LEU A 628 12.46 13.98 2.34
CA LEU A 628 11.24 14.70 2.67
C LEU A 628 10.31 13.79 3.48
N TYR A 629 9.63 14.29 4.53
CA TYR A 629 8.67 13.50 5.30
C TYR A 629 7.44 14.32 5.69
N PRO A 630 6.20 13.86 5.37
CA PRO A 630 4.97 14.61 5.62
C PRO A 630 4.46 14.37 7.06
N GLU A 631 5.05 15.03 8.04
CA GLU A 631 4.90 14.78 9.48
C GLU A 631 3.51 15.15 10.05
N ILE A 632 2.96 16.31 9.65
CA ILE A 632 1.87 16.96 10.39
C ILE A 632 0.51 16.65 9.76
N PRO A 633 -0.43 16.03 10.48
CA PRO A 633 -1.76 15.69 9.97
C PRO A 633 -2.51 16.87 9.36
N GLY A 634 -2.98 16.75 8.12
CA GLY A 634 -3.77 17.76 7.43
C GLY A 634 -3.00 19.03 7.02
N VAL A 635 -1.67 19.05 7.19
CA VAL A 635 -0.80 20.17 6.81
C VAL A 635 0.06 19.78 5.63
N GLY A 636 -0.04 20.51 4.53
CA GLY A 636 0.80 20.29 3.34
C GLY A 636 2.21 20.82 3.55
N GLY A 637 3.17 19.93 3.67
CA GLY A 637 4.57 20.27 3.84
C GLY A 637 5.40 19.09 4.33
N PHE A 638 6.71 19.29 4.36
CA PHE A 638 7.66 18.25 4.69
C PHE A 638 8.72 18.72 5.68
N THR A 639 9.00 17.90 6.65
CA THR A 639 10.24 17.98 7.43
C THR A 639 11.37 17.28 6.67
N ILE A 640 12.63 17.70 6.89
CA ILE A 640 13.75 17.41 6.01
C ILE A 640 14.76 16.47 6.67
N ASN A 641 15.26 15.51 5.89
CA ASN A 641 16.49 14.77 6.13
C ASN A 641 17.39 14.79 4.87
N THR A 642 18.58 14.23 4.96
CA THR A 642 19.48 14.14 3.79
C THR A 642 18.93 13.13 2.77
N PRO A 643 18.72 13.52 1.51
CA PRO A 643 18.41 12.56 0.46
C PRO A 643 19.61 11.64 0.20
N ILE A 644 19.36 10.37 -0.10
CA ILE A 644 20.43 9.39 -0.33
C ILE A 644 20.92 9.36 -1.79
N PHE A 645 20.08 9.77 -2.73
CA PHE A 645 20.41 9.81 -4.16
C PHE A 645 21.04 11.13 -4.56
N SER A 646 22.01 11.10 -5.48
CA SER A 646 22.69 12.31 -5.99
C SER A 646 21.72 13.23 -6.74
N SER A 647 20.72 12.67 -7.39
CA SER A 647 19.64 13.37 -8.06
C SER A 647 18.33 12.61 -7.86
N VAL A 648 17.25 13.34 -7.59
CA VAL A 648 15.88 12.85 -7.58
C VAL A 648 15.03 13.82 -8.39
N LYS A 649 14.15 13.29 -9.23
CA LYS A 649 13.18 14.06 -9.98
C LYS A 649 11.79 13.51 -9.76
N VAL A 650 10.91 14.31 -9.16
CA VAL A 650 9.51 13.96 -8.92
C VAL A 650 8.65 14.70 -9.93
N HIS A 651 7.98 13.94 -10.78
CA HIS A 651 7.09 14.49 -11.81
C HIS A 651 5.70 14.76 -11.23
N LEU A 652 5.36 16.04 -11.11
CA LEU A 652 4.04 16.47 -10.69
C LEU A 652 3.25 16.98 -11.88
N LYS A 653 1.93 17.02 -11.76
CA LYS A 653 1.04 17.53 -12.83
C LYS A 653 1.36 18.96 -13.27
N LYS A 654 1.92 19.80 -12.39
CA LYS A 654 2.18 21.23 -12.64
C LYS A 654 3.66 21.58 -12.84
N GLY A 655 4.56 20.66 -12.66
CA GLY A 655 6.01 20.86 -12.79
C GLY A 655 6.82 19.89 -11.93
N ASP A 656 8.10 19.77 -12.18
CA ASP A 656 8.96 18.78 -11.53
C ASP A 656 9.58 19.34 -10.25
N ILE A 657 9.67 18.51 -9.20
CA ILE A 657 10.58 18.76 -8.09
C ILE A 657 11.90 18.10 -8.42
N VAL A 658 12.97 18.87 -8.45
CA VAL A 658 14.34 18.39 -8.71
C VAL A 658 15.18 18.55 -7.46
N ILE A 659 15.64 17.43 -6.89
CA ILE A 659 16.48 17.39 -5.70
C ILE A 659 17.88 16.97 -6.11
N LYS A 660 18.91 17.73 -5.71
CA LYS A 660 20.30 17.50 -6.08
C LYS A 660 21.23 17.51 -4.86
N GLY A 661 22.31 16.76 -4.94
CA GLY A 661 23.38 16.78 -3.94
C GLY A 661 23.16 15.88 -2.73
N GLY A 662 22.23 14.90 -2.84
CA GLY A 662 22.09 13.84 -1.86
C GLY A 662 23.29 12.89 -1.85
N SER A 663 23.48 12.15 -0.76
CA SER A 663 24.62 11.24 -0.58
C SER A 663 24.35 10.16 0.47
N GLU A 664 24.75 8.93 0.18
CA GLU A 664 24.78 7.84 1.16
C GLU A 664 25.97 7.92 2.14
N LYS A 665 27.04 8.64 1.77
CA LYS A 665 28.28 8.72 2.53
C LYS A 665 28.40 10.01 3.35
N ASP A 666 28.11 11.14 2.70
CA ASP A 666 28.12 12.45 3.31
C ASP A 666 26.72 12.79 3.83
N ILE A 667 26.36 12.18 4.95
CA ILE A 667 24.98 12.13 5.46
C ILE A 667 24.50 13.42 6.12
N TYR A 668 25.38 14.41 6.35
CA TYR A 668 25.01 15.63 7.06
C TYR A 668 24.85 16.81 6.11
N ILE A 669 23.72 17.51 6.20
CA ILE A 669 23.45 18.71 5.43
C ILE A 669 24.27 19.86 5.99
N LYS A 670 25.11 20.47 5.16
CA LYS A 670 25.90 21.67 5.44
C LYS A 670 25.19 22.95 5.03
N SER A 671 24.48 22.89 3.90
CA SER A 671 23.65 24.00 3.40
C SER A 671 22.60 23.46 2.42
N MET A 672 21.53 24.21 2.27
CA MET A 672 20.46 23.91 1.33
C MET A 672 20.03 25.17 0.60
N LYS A 673 19.64 25.03 -0.67
CA LYS A 673 18.98 26.07 -1.45
C LYS A 673 17.63 25.56 -1.93
N LEU A 674 16.62 26.42 -1.88
CA LEU A 674 15.31 26.21 -2.51
C LEU A 674 15.16 27.28 -3.62
N ASN A 675 15.03 26.83 -4.87
CA ASN A 675 14.94 27.70 -6.05
C ASN A 675 16.09 28.74 -6.11
N GLY A 676 17.31 28.29 -5.83
CA GLY A 676 18.54 29.09 -5.84
C GLY A 676 18.76 30.00 -4.62
N LYS A 677 17.81 30.11 -3.69
CA LYS A 677 17.91 30.91 -2.47
C LYS A 677 18.29 30.02 -1.28
N SER A 678 19.14 30.57 -0.35
CA SER A 678 19.48 29.86 0.90
C SER A 678 18.23 29.51 1.69
N HIS A 679 18.17 28.28 2.18
CA HIS A 679 17.06 27.76 2.98
C HIS A 679 17.62 27.19 4.30
N GLU A 680 17.28 27.86 5.39
CA GLU A 680 17.82 27.58 6.72
C GLU A 680 16.79 26.86 7.64
N SER A 681 15.61 26.53 7.11
CA SER A 681 14.57 25.78 7.83
C SER A 681 14.68 24.30 7.57
N THR A 682 14.27 23.50 8.53
CA THR A 682 14.08 22.05 8.38
C THR A 682 12.65 21.69 7.94
N TRP A 683 11.93 22.67 7.41
CA TRP A 683 10.56 22.52 6.88
C TRP A 683 10.42 23.20 5.50
N ILE A 684 9.68 22.58 4.60
CA ILE A 684 9.27 23.15 3.31
C ILE A 684 7.75 22.97 3.18
N ASP A 685 7.02 24.06 2.92
CA ASP A 685 5.60 24.02 2.62
C ASP A 685 5.34 23.38 1.25
N TRP A 686 4.27 22.59 1.16
CA TRP A 686 3.86 21.97 -0.11
C TRP A 686 3.60 22.99 -1.21
N ASP A 687 3.07 24.16 -0.87
CA ASP A 687 2.83 25.24 -1.83
C ASP A 687 4.12 25.77 -2.48
N GLN A 688 5.28 25.60 -1.86
CA GLN A 688 6.58 25.95 -2.45
C GLN A 688 7.07 24.90 -3.46
N LEU A 689 6.47 23.70 -3.46
CA LEU A 689 6.89 22.54 -4.27
C LEU A 689 5.87 22.14 -5.33
N ASN A 690 4.58 22.32 -5.09
CA ASN A 690 3.47 21.76 -5.88
C ASN A 690 3.36 22.23 -7.34
N SER A 691 4.13 23.24 -7.71
CA SER A 691 4.20 23.77 -9.09
C SER A 691 5.59 23.61 -9.70
N GLY A 692 6.41 22.76 -9.10
CA GLY A 692 7.81 22.53 -9.47
C GLY A 692 8.77 23.37 -8.65
N ALA A 693 9.91 22.76 -8.28
CA ALA A 693 10.98 23.43 -7.51
C ALA A 693 12.32 22.75 -7.72
N THR A 694 13.40 23.46 -7.42
CA THR A 694 14.74 22.90 -7.34
C THR A 694 15.25 23.00 -5.90
N ILE A 695 15.65 21.85 -5.34
CA ILE A 695 16.27 21.73 -4.02
C ILE A 695 17.72 21.29 -4.24
N GLU A 696 18.67 22.07 -3.71
CA GLU A 696 20.09 21.77 -3.86
C GLU A 696 20.73 21.64 -2.48
N TYR A 697 21.30 20.48 -2.20
CA TYR A 697 22.02 20.20 -0.97
C TYR A 697 23.54 20.29 -1.17
N SER A 698 24.24 20.80 -0.16
CA SER A 698 25.66 20.56 0.06
C SER A 698 25.79 19.70 1.31
N THR A 699 26.40 18.54 1.18
CA THR A 699 26.50 17.53 2.24
C THR A 699 27.93 17.37 2.76
N SER A 700 28.10 16.73 3.91
CA SER A 700 29.36 16.50 4.59
C SER A 700 29.34 15.18 5.34
N GLY A 701 30.55 14.56 5.50
CA GLY A 701 30.74 13.41 6.39
C GLY A 701 30.86 13.78 7.88
N LYS A 702 30.75 15.08 8.24
CA LYS A 702 30.78 15.55 9.62
C LYS A 702 29.53 16.35 9.96
N PRO A 703 28.96 16.20 11.17
CA PRO A 703 27.76 16.92 11.58
C PRO A 703 27.92 18.44 11.47
N ASP A 704 26.93 19.12 10.92
CA ASP A 704 26.77 20.56 11.01
C ASP A 704 25.71 20.89 12.08
N MET A 705 26.14 21.55 13.14
CA MET A 705 25.27 21.91 14.26
C MET A 705 24.59 23.27 14.08
N LYS A 706 24.77 23.93 12.94
CA LYS A 706 24.26 25.29 12.68
C LYS A 706 23.13 25.31 11.71
N TRP A 707 23.24 24.56 10.60
CA TRP A 707 22.16 24.50 9.60
C TRP A 707 20.88 23.90 10.20
N GLY A 708 19.75 24.54 9.98
CA GLY A 708 18.43 24.07 10.44
C GLY A 708 18.18 24.13 11.95
N ALA A 709 19.18 24.57 12.75
CA ALA A 709 19.07 24.57 14.22
C ALA A 709 18.16 25.68 14.78
N LYS A 710 17.95 26.76 14.04
CA LYS A 710 17.22 27.95 14.52
C LYS A 710 15.79 28.05 14.01
N ILE A 711 15.56 27.61 12.78
CA ILE A 711 14.23 27.69 12.12
C ILE A 711 13.69 26.27 12.06
N VAL A 712 12.94 25.90 13.09
CA VAL A 712 12.34 24.58 13.26
C VAL A 712 11.01 24.46 12.49
N PRO A 713 10.50 23.24 12.26
CA PRO A 713 9.19 23.07 11.62
C PRO A 713 8.04 23.66 12.44
N PRO A 714 6.85 23.88 11.83
CA PRO A 714 5.70 24.45 12.53
C PRO A 714 5.20 23.53 13.66
N SER A 715 4.53 24.16 14.66
CA SER A 715 3.83 23.48 15.75
C SER A 715 2.59 24.33 16.09
N PHE A 716 1.46 23.71 16.47
CA PHE A 716 0.14 24.34 16.52
C PHE A 716 -0.51 24.32 17.92
#